data_0dcd173d8c249cbdd3d5a538f9e003bb
#
_entry.id   0dcd173d8c249cbdd3d5a538f9e003bb
#
_cell.length_a   1.000
_cell.length_b   1.000
_cell.length_c   1.000
_cell.angle_alpha   90.00
_cell.angle_beta   90.00
_cell.angle_gamma   90.00
#
_symmetry.space_group_name_H-M   'P 1'
#
loop_
_entity.id
_entity.type
_entity.pdbx_description
1 polymer ?
#
loop_
_entity_poly.entity_id
_entity_poly.type
_entity_poly.pdbx_seq_one_letter_code
_entity_poly.pdbx_strand_id
1 'polypeptide(L)'
;MNRLIVTVFTLCLSTSLMALPPNDKLAIQREISNYFLRYDNGKNSLPEQIRILNFDIDDNAKTIKLEISNSFAAQELTQKSVKKIYKKISHIFPSQYNQYKMIIISCGMPIEQLATDATIADNETNKFWGDIDYHDQPWVTNASLPYSITHGLYDRHISLWASHGRYYDNDKRVWKWQRPNMFGTTEDLFTQTIVVPYLIPMLQNAGACVFTPRERDWQKNEYIVDNDISKAPNYLEVNVKGEWKEFEGKGFSFHEGTYKNGENPFEQGTARMIKATKSKKKFSLISYQPTFASSGRYAVYVSYQTTEKSVPDAEYIVYHNGSETHFRVNQTMGGGTWVYLGTFDFASGNNQYNRVVITNNSRNHGVVTADAVRFGGGMGNIERGGSVSGFPRCLEGARYSAQWAGAPTSVYDSKENDNDYGDDINARPYMSNWLAGGSCYVPTIEGKKVPIELSLAVHSDAGFDKIGNSIIGSLAICTTNFNEGRLNSGVSRMSSYDFAKSLLDGFDRDLGAAVGKWSRRYLWDKNYSETRNPEVPSAIIETLSHQSFPDMELGQDPNFKFCMARSLYKTIVRYINNAHGKPTVIQPLAPNAFKIEFIDRDEVKLSWKATEDKLEPSAYPTAYNVYTATGESDFDNGSLVLKNYTILHIIPGVQYNFKVTAVNRGGESFPTEILSALYQPSATKTVLVVNGFDRLSAPAVIDNDSIQGFDFNKDPGVSYGLTAGWNGKQICFDKKKIGIEGPGGLGYCGDELAGSFIDGNDFDYVKEHTQAIATAGKYNVVSCSADAIERGDIKLSNYTAVDLILGLQKYDVHSLKYYKTFTPEMQNALQTYSQNHGNIIVSGSYIASDMTTDREKMFLKNTLKVTTAETDSTNSDMQINGLGKQFYLFRALNDAHYAATSSDEITPAPGAICAMQYNNGSGAAVGYQGKDYNSFTVAFPLECIASKKERNDIMRGILNYVMPDTVKSK
;
A
#
# COMPACT_ATOMS: atom_id res chain seq x y z
N MET A 1 -42.25 -85.83 -38.69
CA MET A 1 -41.49 -85.81 -37.42
C MET A 1 -40.92 -84.42 -37.23
N ASN A 2 -41.58 -83.66 -36.45
CA ASN A 2 -41.44 -82.21 -36.26
C ASN A 2 -40.35 -81.93 -35.26
N ARG A 3 -39.49 -81.00 -35.60
CA ARG A 3 -38.64 -80.30 -34.62
C ARG A 3 -39.07 -78.83 -34.57
N LEU A 4 -39.53 -78.42 -33.43
CA LEU A 4 -39.88 -77.08 -33.08
C LEU A 4 -38.56 -76.36 -32.70
N ILE A 5 -38.29 -75.19 -33.36
CA ILE A 5 -37.19 -74.33 -33.05
C ILE A 5 -37.81 -73.17 -32.26
N VAL A 6 -37.46 -73.07 -30.99
CA VAL A 6 -37.79 -71.90 -30.13
C VAL A 6 -36.69 -70.86 -30.26
N THR A 7 -37.01 -69.73 -30.85
CA THR A 7 -36.11 -68.57 -30.93
C THR A 7 -36.37 -67.72 -29.70
N VAL A 8 -35.38 -67.62 -28.84
CA VAL A 8 -35.40 -66.70 -27.68
C VAL A 8 -34.92 -65.33 -28.21
N PHE A 9 -35.84 -64.37 -28.19
CA PHE A 9 -35.51 -62.93 -28.39
C PHE A 9 -34.95 -62.37 -27.09
N THR A 10 -33.67 -62.08 -27.09
CA THR A 10 -33.02 -61.30 -26.00
C THR A 10 -33.27 -59.82 -26.28
N LEU A 11 -34.18 -59.25 -25.49
CA LEU A 11 -34.41 -57.79 -25.54
C LEU A 11 -33.26 -57.14 -24.79
N CYS A 12 -32.29 -56.56 -25.50
CA CYS A 12 -31.35 -55.60 -24.94
C CYS A 12 -32.07 -54.31 -24.68
N LEU A 13 -32.49 -54.05 -23.43
CA LEU A 13 -32.85 -52.73 -23.01
C LEU A 13 -31.53 -51.89 -22.93
N SER A 14 -31.24 -51.14 -23.97
CA SER A 14 -30.34 -50.01 -23.91
C SER A 14 -31.06 -48.91 -23.15
N THR A 15 -30.74 -48.77 -21.87
CA THR A 15 -31.10 -47.54 -21.12
C THR A 15 -30.26 -46.41 -21.72
N SER A 16 -30.82 -45.70 -22.70
CA SER A 16 -30.32 -44.40 -23.09
C SER A 16 -30.43 -43.51 -21.89
N LEU A 17 -29.27 -43.09 -21.33
CA LEU A 17 -29.23 -41.97 -20.41
C LEU A 17 -29.77 -40.74 -21.15
N MET A 18 -31.06 -40.44 -20.91
CA MET A 18 -31.63 -39.21 -21.44
C MET A 18 -31.07 -38.02 -20.66
N ALA A 19 -30.35 -37.13 -21.31
CA ALA A 19 -30.11 -35.78 -20.80
C ALA A 19 -31.49 -35.14 -20.50
N LEU A 20 -31.54 -34.36 -19.41
CA LEU A 20 -32.78 -33.64 -19.05
C LEU A 20 -33.40 -32.94 -20.25
N PRO A 21 -34.72 -33.03 -20.46
CA PRO A 21 -35.40 -32.17 -21.41
C PRO A 21 -35.03 -30.72 -21.13
N PRO A 22 -34.80 -29.89 -22.14
CA PRO A 22 -34.37 -28.47 -21.94
C PRO A 22 -35.30 -27.69 -20.98
N ASN A 23 -36.59 -28.04 -20.92
CA ASN A 23 -37.59 -27.44 -20.05
C ASN A 23 -37.35 -27.79 -18.55
N ASP A 24 -36.89 -28.99 -18.22
CA ASP A 24 -36.63 -29.38 -16.83
C ASP A 24 -35.35 -28.76 -16.30
N LYS A 25 -34.31 -28.62 -17.13
CA LYS A 25 -33.06 -27.93 -16.76
C LYS A 25 -33.33 -26.44 -16.46
N LEU A 26 -34.16 -25.79 -17.30
CA LEU A 26 -34.57 -24.40 -17.09
C LEU A 26 -35.43 -24.21 -15.81
N ALA A 27 -36.31 -25.18 -15.52
CA ALA A 27 -37.13 -25.16 -14.31
C ALA A 27 -36.27 -25.25 -13.05
N ILE A 28 -35.31 -26.19 -13.00
CA ILE A 28 -34.36 -26.33 -11.89
C ILE A 28 -33.52 -25.05 -11.75
N GLN A 29 -32.95 -24.53 -12.82
CA GLN A 29 -32.17 -23.31 -12.82
C GLN A 29 -32.98 -22.12 -12.29
N ARG A 30 -34.25 -22.02 -12.63
CA ARG A 30 -35.15 -20.98 -12.12
C ARG A 30 -35.38 -21.10 -10.63
N GLU A 31 -35.60 -22.31 -10.11
CA GLU A 31 -35.76 -22.55 -8.67
C GLU A 31 -34.48 -22.27 -7.87
N ILE A 32 -33.32 -22.62 -8.41
CA ILE A 32 -32.04 -22.26 -7.80
C ILE A 32 -31.86 -20.74 -7.82
N SER A 33 -32.18 -20.06 -8.92
CA SER A 33 -32.18 -18.59 -9.00
C SER A 33 -33.10 -17.97 -7.96
N ASN A 34 -34.32 -18.50 -7.82
CA ASN A 34 -35.28 -18.05 -6.81
C ASN A 34 -34.75 -18.27 -5.38
N TYR A 35 -34.03 -19.34 -5.14
CA TYR A 35 -33.37 -19.56 -3.85
C TYR A 35 -32.34 -18.49 -3.55
N PHE A 36 -31.45 -18.17 -4.49
CA PHE A 36 -30.41 -17.15 -4.29
C PHE A 36 -30.98 -15.72 -4.27
N LEU A 37 -32.04 -15.44 -5.00
CA LEU A 37 -32.77 -14.17 -4.91
C LEU A 37 -33.33 -13.89 -3.51
N ARG A 38 -33.71 -14.95 -2.77
CA ARG A 38 -34.26 -14.87 -1.41
C ARG A 38 -33.22 -15.24 -0.35
N TYR A 39 -31.98 -15.45 -0.78
CA TYR A 39 -30.93 -15.86 0.13
C TYR A 39 -30.57 -14.70 1.07
N ASP A 40 -30.77 -14.97 2.36
CA ASP A 40 -30.38 -14.06 3.43
C ASP A 40 -29.52 -14.86 4.44
N ASN A 41 -28.32 -14.37 4.72
CA ASN A 41 -27.43 -14.95 5.72
C ASN A 41 -27.79 -14.51 7.16
N GLY A 42 -28.80 -13.64 7.31
CA GLY A 42 -29.30 -13.16 8.60
C GLY A 42 -28.41 -12.16 9.34
N LYS A 43 -27.31 -11.73 8.73
CA LYS A 43 -26.32 -10.86 9.40
C LYS A 43 -25.99 -9.57 8.63
N ASN A 44 -25.91 -9.63 7.30
CA ASN A 44 -25.58 -8.47 6.47
C ASN A 44 -26.23 -8.61 5.09
N SER A 45 -26.66 -7.50 4.50
CA SER A 45 -27.02 -7.47 3.07
C SER A 45 -25.77 -7.70 2.22
N LEU A 46 -25.86 -8.61 1.26
CA LEU A 46 -24.78 -8.80 0.30
C LEU A 46 -24.63 -7.56 -0.60
N PRO A 47 -23.43 -7.20 -1.03
CA PRO A 47 -23.19 -5.99 -1.84
C PRO A 47 -23.86 -6.06 -3.21
N GLU A 48 -24.06 -7.28 -3.73
CA GLU A 48 -24.75 -7.52 -4.99
C GLU A 48 -25.63 -8.76 -4.89
N GLN A 49 -26.64 -8.81 -5.77
CA GLN A 49 -27.50 -9.96 -5.87
C GLN A 49 -26.75 -11.16 -6.44
N ILE A 50 -26.91 -12.32 -5.82
CA ILE A 50 -26.27 -13.56 -6.27
C ILE A 50 -26.92 -14.01 -7.58
N ARG A 51 -26.08 -14.27 -8.59
CA ARG A 51 -26.52 -14.76 -9.91
C ARG A 51 -25.89 -16.11 -10.20
N ILE A 52 -26.58 -16.93 -10.97
CA ILE A 52 -26.00 -18.15 -11.55
C ILE A 52 -25.20 -17.74 -12.79
N LEU A 53 -23.90 -18.05 -12.77
CA LEU A 53 -22.97 -17.80 -13.88
C LEU A 53 -22.92 -18.99 -14.83
N ASN A 54 -22.91 -20.21 -14.25
CA ASN A 54 -22.93 -21.44 -15.03
C ASN A 54 -23.68 -22.54 -14.27
N PHE A 55 -24.34 -23.43 -15.01
CA PHE A 55 -25.07 -24.57 -14.47
C PHE A 55 -24.91 -25.78 -15.41
N ASP A 56 -24.25 -26.81 -14.93
CA ASP A 56 -23.96 -28.02 -15.71
C ASP A 56 -24.30 -29.29 -14.92
N ILE A 57 -24.81 -30.30 -15.65
CA ILE A 57 -25.07 -31.64 -15.14
C ILE A 57 -24.38 -32.65 -16.02
N ASP A 58 -23.37 -33.34 -15.48
CA ASP A 58 -22.66 -34.41 -16.15
C ASP A 58 -23.21 -35.76 -15.68
N ASP A 59 -24.00 -36.36 -16.54
CA ASP A 59 -24.65 -37.66 -16.30
C ASP A 59 -23.63 -38.83 -16.28
N ASN A 60 -22.51 -38.66 -16.95
CA ASN A 60 -21.46 -39.69 -17.00
C ASN A 60 -20.63 -39.67 -15.70
N ALA A 61 -20.20 -38.49 -15.29
CA ALA A 61 -19.44 -38.29 -14.05
C ALA A 61 -20.34 -38.25 -12.79
N LYS A 62 -21.66 -38.24 -12.98
CA LYS A 62 -22.67 -38.04 -11.92
C LYS A 62 -22.34 -36.82 -11.04
N THR A 63 -22.08 -35.69 -11.70
CA THR A 63 -21.77 -34.43 -11.01
C THR A 63 -22.71 -33.33 -11.46
N ILE A 64 -23.04 -32.44 -10.52
CA ILE A 64 -23.77 -31.20 -10.75
C ILE A 64 -22.84 -30.07 -10.37
N LYS A 65 -22.50 -29.21 -11.33
CA LYS A 65 -21.70 -28.02 -11.10
C LYS A 65 -22.58 -26.78 -11.21
N LEU A 66 -22.57 -25.98 -10.17
CA LEU A 66 -23.29 -24.72 -10.08
C LEU A 66 -22.29 -23.61 -9.77
N GLU A 67 -22.02 -22.75 -10.72
CA GLU A 67 -21.17 -21.58 -10.53
C GLU A 67 -22.05 -20.35 -10.28
N ILE A 68 -21.79 -19.66 -9.19
CA ILE A 68 -22.52 -18.46 -8.77
C ILE A 68 -21.59 -17.27 -8.67
N SER A 69 -22.15 -16.06 -8.71
CA SER A 69 -21.40 -14.81 -8.70
C SER A 69 -20.49 -14.68 -7.47
N ASN A 70 -19.38 -13.99 -7.64
CA ASN A 70 -18.34 -13.80 -6.63
C ASN A 70 -18.85 -13.04 -5.40
N SER A 71 -19.91 -12.23 -5.56
CA SER A 71 -20.60 -11.55 -4.46
C SER A 71 -21.08 -12.48 -3.36
N PHE A 72 -21.24 -13.79 -3.65
CA PHE A 72 -21.58 -14.81 -2.64
C PHE A 72 -20.50 -14.94 -1.57
N ALA A 73 -19.23 -14.72 -1.91
CA ALA A 73 -18.12 -14.77 -0.97
C ALA A 73 -18.09 -13.57 0.00
N ALA A 74 -18.88 -12.51 -0.26
CA ALA A 74 -19.00 -11.33 0.59
C ALA A 74 -19.81 -11.60 1.88
N GLN A 75 -19.56 -12.72 2.52
CA GLN A 75 -20.24 -13.13 3.76
C GLN A 75 -19.36 -14.06 4.58
N GLU A 76 -19.67 -14.18 5.87
CA GLU A 76 -19.06 -15.20 6.69
C GLU A 76 -19.66 -16.56 6.37
N LEU A 77 -18.89 -17.43 5.76
CA LEU A 77 -19.23 -18.83 5.55
C LEU A 77 -18.57 -19.67 6.63
N THR A 78 -19.33 -20.61 7.20
CA THR A 78 -18.82 -21.65 8.08
C THR A 78 -19.15 -23.01 7.47
N GLN A 79 -18.44 -24.07 7.85
CA GLN A 79 -18.74 -25.44 7.43
C GLN A 79 -20.21 -25.82 7.67
N LYS A 80 -20.76 -25.35 8.79
CA LYS A 80 -22.19 -25.55 9.14
C LYS A 80 -23.13 -24.82 8.17
N SER A 81 -22.83 -23.57 7.82
CA SER A 81 -23.65 -22.79 6.88
C SER A 81 -23.58 -23.38 5.47
N VAL A 82 -22.39 -23.78 5.03
CA VAL A 82 -22.17 -24.44 3.75
C VAL A 82 -22.96 -25.75 3.63
N LYS A 83 -22.90 -26.62 4.64
CA LYS A 83 -23.72 -27.86 4.68
C LYS A 83 -25.22 -27.57 4.56
N LYS A 84 -25.70 -26.49 5.19
CA LYS A 84 -27.10 -26.05 5.10
C LYS A 84 -27.48 -25.59 3.69
N ILE A 85 -26.59 -24.88 3.00
CA ILE A 85 -26.77 -24.42 1.61
C ILE A 85 -26.86 -25.63 0.67
N TYR A 86 -25.86 -26.53 0.72
CA TYR A 86 -25.88 -27.76 -0.06
C TYR A 86 -27.17 -28.57 0.15
N LYS A 87 -27.58 -28.74 1.39
CA LYS A 87 -28.82 -29.44 1.73
C LYS A 87 -30.07 -28.77 1.12
N LYS A 88 -30.17 -27.45 1.17
CA LYS A 88 -31.32 -26.72 0.59
C LYS A 88 -31.35 -26.79 -0.93
N ILE A 89 -30.21 -26.62 -1.59
CA ILE A 89 -30.13 -26.68 -3.05
C ILE A 89 -30.37 -28.12 -3.55
N SER A 90 -29.83 -29.15 -2.88
CA SER A 90 -30.07 -30.55 -3.27
C SER A 90 -31.57 -30.93 -3.24
N HIS A 91 -32.37 -30.30 -2.39
CA HIS A 91 -33.84 -30.55 -2.36
C HIS A 91 -34.60 -29.94 -3.53
N ILE A 92 -33.96 -29.05 -4.32
CA ILE A 92 -34.58 -28.50 -5.56
C ILE A 92 -34.51 -29.53 -6.69
N PHE A 93 -33.58 -30.47 -6.63
CA PHE A 93 -33.39 -31.47 -7.65
C PHE A 93 -34.34 -32.66 -7.48
N PRO A 94 -34.86 -33.23 -8.59
CA PRO A 94 -35.59 -34.49 -8.57
C PRO A 94 -34.78 -35.65 -7.95
N SER A 95 -35.43 -36.63 -7.36
CA SER A 95 -34.82 -37.76 -6.65
C SER A 95 -33.81 -38.58 -7.50
N GLN A 96 -33.90 -38.55 -8.79
CA GLN A 96 -32.96 -39.21 -9.69
C GLN A 96 -31.54 -38.64 -9.57
N TYR A 97 -31.35 -37.41 -9.06
CA TYR A 97 -30.09 -36.74 -8.83
C TYR A 97 -29.50 -36.94 -7.44
N ASN A 98 -30.17 -37.71 -6.57
CA ASN A 98 -29.70 -37.93 -5.20
C ASN A 98 -28.34 -38.61 -5.11
N GLN A 99 -27.91 -39.27 -6.18
CA GLN A 99 -26.59 -39.93 -6.26
C GLN A 99 -25.51 -39.05 -6.91
N TYR A 100 -25.85 -37.82 -7.33
CA TYR A 100 -24.90 -36.93 -7.98
C TYR A 100 -24.13 -36.13 -6.94
N LYS A 101 -22.84 -35.98 -7.15
CA LYS A 101 -22.01 -35.08 -6.36
C LYS A 101 -22.26 -33.63 -6.79
N MET A 102 -22.85 -32.86 -5.91
CA MET A 102 -23.05 -31.44 -6.14
C MET A 102 -21.80 -30.65 -5.76
N ILE A 103 -21.40 -29.70 -6.61
CA ILE A 103 -20.29 -28.77 -6.39
C ILE A 103 -20.79 -27.38 -6.68
N ILE A 104 -20.87 -26.52 -5.67
CA ILE A 104 -21.21 -25.11 -5.82
C ILE A 104 -19.92 -24.31 -5.80
N ILE A 105 -19.69 -23.49 -6.83
CA ILE A 105 -18.45 -22.75 -7.06
C ILE A 105 -18.74 -21.25 -6.96
N SER A 106 -17.93 -20.53 -6.22
CA SER A 106 -17.89 -19.06 -6.22
C SER A 106 -16.42 -18.64 -6.11
N CYS A 107 -16.02 -17.55 -6.77
CA CYS A 107 -14.61 -17.15 -6.86
C CYS A 107 -13.68 -18.26 -7.39
N GLY A 108 -14.17 -19.08 -8.33
CA GLY A 108 -13.41 -20.18 -8.90
C GLY A 108 -13.18 -21.40 -8.00
N MET A 109 -13.72 -21.39 -6.77
CA MET A 109 -13.51 -22.45 -5.76
C MET A 109 -14.83 -23.02 -5.25
N PRO A 110 -14.84 -24.32 -4.84
CA PRO A 110 -15.95 -24.87 -4.09
C PRO A 110 -16.24 -24.08 -2.82
N ILE A 111 -17.52 -23.78 -2.53
CA ILE A 111 -17.92 -22.92 -1.40
C ILE A 111 -17.54 -23.46 -0.03
N GLU A 112 -17.28 -24.76 0.12
CA GLU A 112 -16.73 -25.35 1.34
C GLU A 112 -15.30 -24.89 1.63
N GLN A 113 -14.54 -24.51 0.62
CA GLN A 113 -13.19 -23.94 0.78
C GLN A 113 -13.23 -22.45 1.11
N LEU A 114 -14.37 -21.78 0.91
CA LEU A 114 -14.58 -20.40 1.32
C LEU A 114 -14.97 -20.27 2.80
N ALA A 115 -15.28 -21.40 3.46
CA ALA A 115 -15.63 -21.39 4.87
C ALA A 115 -14.44 -20.97 5.72
N THR A 116 -14.60 -19.90 6.52
CA THR A 116 -13.51 -19.32 7.33
C THR A 116 -12.99 -20.26 8.40
N ASP A 117 -13.83 -21.18 8.87
CA ASP A 117 -13.48 -22.25 9.80
C ASP A 117 -12.88 -23.49 9.13
N ALA A 118 -12.84 -23.56 7.78
CA ALA A 118 -12.20 -24.66 7.06
C ALA A 118 -10.68 -24.68 7.23
N THR A 119 -10.07 -23.53 7.53
CA THR A 119 -8.63 -23.39 7.76
C THR A 119 -8.24 -23.47 9.22
N ILE A 120 -9.21 -23.55 10.15
CA ILE A 120 -8.93 -23.77 11.55
C ILE A 120 -8.53 -25.25 11.69
N ALA A 121 -7.28 -25.47 12.09
CA ALA A 121 -6.84 -26.82 12.35
C ALA A 121 -7.63 -27.38 13.56
N ASP A 122 -8.33 -28.48 13.35
CA ASP A 122 -9.05 -29.21 14.42
C ASP A 122 -8.10 -29.78 15.50
N ASN A 123 -6.80 -29.56 15.37
CA ASN A 123 -5.76 -30.16 16.15
C ASN A 123 -5.17 -29.16 17.16
N GLU A 124 -5.27 -29.45 18.46
CA GLU A 124 -4.67 -28.62 19.53
C GLU A 124 -3.16 -28.40 19.37
N THR A 125 -2.47 -29.26 18.61
CA THR A 125 -1.03 -29.11 18.32
C THR A 125 -0.70 -27.85 17.53
N ASN A 126 -1.65 -27.23 16.84
CA ASN A 126 -1.46 -25.97 16.11
C ASN A 126 -1.71 -24.74 16.97
N LYS A 127 -2.23 -24.90 18.16
CA LYS A 127 -2.42 -23.83 19.14
C LYS A 127 -1.23 -23.78 20.07
N PHE A 128 -0.08 -23.36 19.57
CA PHE A 128 1.15 -23.41 20.36
C PHE A 128 1.13 -22.46 21.57
N TRP A 129 0.31 -21.39 21.56
CA TRP A 129 0.12 -20.53 22.72
C TRP A 129 -0.77 -21.17 23.82
N GLY A 130 -1.59 -22.20 23.49
CA GLY A 130 -2.51 -22.82 24.45
C GLY A 130 -3.55 -21.84 24.97
N ASP A 131 -3.53 -21.61 26.29
CA ASP A 131 -4.42 -20.65 26.97
C ASP A 131 -3.84 -19.23 27.04
N ILE A 132 -2.61 -19.01 26.53
CA ILE A 132 -1.99 -17.68 26.50
C ILE A 132 -2.57 -16.93 25.32
N ASP A 133 -3.50 -16.01 25.56
CA ASP A 133 -4.11 -15.16 24.56
C ASP A 133 -4.38 -13.77 25.16
N TYR A 134 -3.93 -12.72 24.48
CA TYR A 134 -4.21 -11.35 24.87
C TYR A 134 -5.61 -10.95 24.39
N HIS A 135 -6.45 -10.45 25.31
CA HIS A 135 -7.85 -10.10 25.02
C HIS A 135 -8.22 -8.67 25.45
N ASP A 136 -7.29 -7.91 25.97
CA ASP A 136 -7.52 -6.53 26.42
C ASP A 136 -7.44 -5.53 25.25
N GLN A 137 -7.56 -4.24 25.54
CA GLN A 137 -7.47 -3.19 24.54
C GLN A 137 -6.08 -3.18 23.88
N PRO A 138 -6.00 -3.11 22.53
CA PRO A 138 -4.72 -2.94 21.84
C PRO A 138 -3.92 -1.74 22.36
N TRP A 139 -2.62 -1.74 22.15
CA TRP A 139 -1.79 -0.62 22.53
C TRP A 139 -2.28 0.69 21.91
N VAL A 140 -2.59 0.68 20.60
CA VAL A 140 -3.18 1.80 19.89
C VAL A 140 -4.37 1.31 19.06
N THR A 141 -5.49 2.03 19.15
CA THR A 141 -6.69 1.76 18.34
C THR A 141 -7.11 3.04 17.64
N ASN A 142 -7.25 3.01 16.31
CA ASN A 142 -7.92 4.08 15.57
C ASN A 142 -9.43 3.98 15.83
N ALA A 143 -9.95 4.93 16.61
CA ALA A 143 -11.36 4.96 17.01
C ALA A 143 -12.27 5.64 15.97
N SER A 144 -11.70 6.21 14.91
CA SER A 144 -12.42 6.87 13.82
C SER A 144 -12.76 5.92 12.67
N LEU A 145 -12.25 4.69 12.65
CA LEU A 145 -12.57 3.71 11.61
C LEU A 145 -14.07 3.39 11.60
N PRO A 146 -14.76 3.49 10.44
CA PRO A 146 -16.19 3.24 10.34
C PRO A 146 -16.57 1.75 10.26
N TYR A 147 -15.62 0.83 10.38
CA TYR A 147 -15.79 -0.62 10.31
C TYR A 147 -15.03 -1.33 11.42
N SER A 148 -15.27 -2.63 11.57
CA SER A 148 -14.58 -3.48 12.56
C SER A 148 -13.89 -4.66 11.88
N ILE A 149 -12.68 -4.98 12.36
CA ILE A 149 -11.85 -6.11 11.92
C ILE A 149 -12.03 -7.23 12.94
N THR A 150 -12.50 -8.40 12.50
CA THR A 150 -12.83 -9.51 13.41
C THR A 150 -12.12 -10.83 13.07
N HIS A 151 -11.54 -10.93 11.87
CA HIS A 151 -10.88 -12.12 11.35
C HIS A 151 -9.50 -11.81 10.76
N GLY A 152 -8.99 -10.61 11.02
CA GLY A 152 -7.64 -10.15 10.74
C GLY A 152 -6.75 -10.26 11.96
N LEU A 153 -6.09 -9.16 12.31
CA LEU A 153 -5.09 -9.05 13.37
C LEU A 153 -5.47 -8.01 14.45
N TYR A 154 -6.76 -7.73 14.62
CA TYR A 154 -7.19 -6.85 15.71
C TYR A 154 -6.72 -7.43 17.05
N ASP A 155 -6.25 -6.58 17.96
CA ASP A 155 -5.62 -6.90 19.26
C ASP A 155 -4.27 -7.63 19.19
N ARG A 156 -3.66 -7.73 17.99
CA ARG A 156 -2.35 -8.36 17.81
C ARG A 156 -1.23 -7.32 17.74
N HIS A 157 -0.08 -7.68 18.31
CA HIS A 157 1.10 -6.83 18.38
C HIS A 157 2.27 -7.58 17.77
N ILE A 158 2.90 -6.98 16.78
CA ILE A 158 3.94 -7.62 15.97
C ILE A 158 5.19 -6.75 15.97
N SER A 159 6.34 -7.34 16.21
CA SER A 159 7.62 -6.69 15.99
C SER A 159 8.15 -7.05 14.61
N LEU A 160 8.47 -6.05 13.80
CA LEU A 160 8.89 -6.21 12.41
C LEU A 160 10.02 -5.24 12.09
N TRP A 161 11.04 -5.70 11.38
CA TRP A 161 12.10 -4.80 10.89
C TRP A 161 12.63 -5.20 9.52
N ALA A 162 13.10 -4.19 8.79
CA ALA A 162 13.79 -4.31 7.53
C ALA A 162 15.29 -4.41 7.81
N SER A 163 15.87 -5.58 7.64
CA SER A 163 17.30 -5.90 7.79
C SER A 163 18.09 -5.00 8.76
N HIS A 164 19.03 -4.24 8.27
CA HIS A 164 19.92 -3.38 9.00
C HIS A 164 19.93 -1.97 8.44
N GLY A 165 20.75 -1.10 9.02
CA GLY A 165 20.91 0.27 8.58
C GLY A 165 22.33 0.74 8.76
N ARG A 166 22.55 2.02 8.49
CA ARG A 166 23.86 2.65 8.63
C ARG A 166 24.33 2.60 10.06
N TYR A 167 25.60 2.25 10.29
CA TYR A 167 26.19 2.14 11.61
C TYR A 167 27.57 2.82 11.67
N TYR A 168 28.03 3.11 12.89
CA TYR A 168 29.38 3.62 13.13
C TYR A 168 30.34 2.43 13.29
N ASP A 169 31.34 2.36 12.39
CA ASP A 169 32.44 1.39 12.49
C ASP A 169 33.48 1.91 13.52
N ASN A 170 33.53 1.32 14.69
CA ASN A 170 34.37 1.75 15.80
C ASN A 170 35.86 1.66 15.47
N ASP A 171 36.29 0.65 14.70
CA ASP A 171 37.67 0.46 14.28
C ASP A 171 38.14 1.51 13.27
N LYS A 172 37.27 1.77 12.25
CA LYS A 172 37.54 2.71 11.17
C LYS A 172 37.18 4.15 11.51
N ARG A 173 36.37 4.35 12.55
CA ARG A 173 35.80 5.63 12.99
C ARG A 173 35.01 6.36 11.89
N VAL A 174 34.18 5.61 11.15
CA VAL A 174 33.37 6.12 10.05
C VAL A 174 31.98 5.53 10.09
N TRP A 175 31.00 6.29 9.60
CA TRP A 175 29.65 5.81 9.35
C TRP A 175 29.59 5.10 8.00
N LYS A 176 29.00 3.91 7.93
CA LYS A 176 28.89 3.14 6.69
C LYS A 176 27.67 2.21 6.69
N TRP A 177 27.33 1.71 5.52
CA TRP A 177 26.36 0.61 5.37
C TRP A 177 26.93 -0.71 5.89
N GLN A 178 26.05 -1.61 6.31
CA GLN A 178 26.45 -2.96 6.73
C GLN A 178 26.75 -3.87 5.53
N ARG A 179 26.14 -3.60 4.39
CA ARG A 179 26.26 -4.42 3.18
C ARG A 179 26.79 -3.62 1.99
N PRO A 180 27.35 -4.31 0.98
CA PRO A 180 27.87 -3.69 -0.21
C PRO A 180 26.79 -3.06 -1.09
N ASN A 181 27.20 -2.05 -1.87
CA ASN A 181 26.35 -1.38 -2.85
C ASN A 181 26.26 -2.22 -4.12
N MET A 182 25.06 -2.70 -4.46
CA MET A 182 24.83 -3.53 -5.64
C MET A 182 23.48 -3.23 -6.30
N PHE A 183 23.43 -3.22 -7.62
CA PHE A 183 22.22 -3.06 -8.42
C PHE A 183 21.37 -1.83 -8.02
N GLY A 184 22.05 -0.70 -7.86
CA GLY A 184 21.44 0.58 -7.51
C GLY A 184 21.11 0.78 -6.03
N THR A 185 21.30 -0.24 -5.19
CA THR A 185 20.87 -0.23 -3.78
C THR A 185 21.92 -0.89 -2.87
N THR A 186 21.57 -1.12 -1.62
CA THR A 186 22.21 -2.02 -0.66
C THR A 186 21.10 -2.74 0.10
N GLU A 187 21.38 -3.90 0.70
CA GLU A 187 20.37 -4.60 1.51
C GLU A 187 19.78 -3.70 2.60
N ASP A 188 20.59 -2.84 3.21
CA ASP A 188 20.19 -1.86 4.25
C ASP A 188 19.04 -0.93 3.80
N LEU A 189 18.92 -0.68 2.50
CA LEU A 189 17.89 0.15 1.87
C LEU A 189 16.81 -0.67 1.17
N PHE A 190 17.20 -1.74 0.48
CA PHE A 190 16.32 -2.54 -0.35
C PHE A 190 15.13 -3.11 0.44
N THR A 191 15.40 -3.73 1.59
CA THR A 191 14.36 -4.38 2.40
C THR A 191 13.34 -3.39 2.96
N GLN A 192 13.74 -2.14 3.21
CA GLN A 192 12.81 -1.08 3.60
C GLN A 192 11.74 -0.82 2.52
N THR A 193 12.10 -0.94 1.22
CA THR A 193 11.17 -0.70 0.12
C THR A 193 10.08 -1.78 -0.01
N ILE A 194 10.20 -2.88 0.72
CA ILE A 194 9.17 -3.94 0.85
C ILE A 194 8.39 -3.72 2.15
N VAL A 195 9.10 -3.50 3.25
CA VAL A 195 8.53 -3.48 4.59
C VAL A 195 7.71 -2.21 4.84
N VAL A 196 8.28 -1.03 4.56
CA VAL A 196 7.68 0.25 4.94
C VAL A 196 6.43 0.59 4.08
N PRO A 197 6.49 0.58 2.72
CA PRO A 197 5.34 0.98 1.90
C PRO A 197 4.29 -0.12 1.75
N TYR A 198 4.59 -1.39 2.01
CA TYR A 198 3.68 -2.49 1.72
C TYR A 198 3.34 -3.34 2.96
N LEU A 199 4.33 -3.99 3.60
CA LEU A 199 4.06 -4.99 4.63
C LEU A 199 3.46 -4.36 5.90
N ILE A 200 4.04 -3.27 6.39
CA ILE A 200 3.52 -2.56 7.57
C ILE A 200 2.09 -2.08 7.35
N PRO A 201 1.76 -1.36 6.25
CA PRO A 201 0.38 -0.98 5.95
C PRO A 201 -0.58 -2.17 5.86
N MET A 202 -0.19 -3.28 5.23
CA MET A 202 -1.05 -4.47 5.15
C MET A 202 -1.38 -5.05 6.53
N LEU A 203 -0.39 -5.12 7.42
CA LEU A 203 -0.59 -5.62 8.79
C LEU A 203 -1.47 -4.66 9.61
N GLN A 204 -1.23 -3.34 9.49
CA GLN A 204 -2.03 -2.32 10.17
C GLN A 204 -3.47 -2.26 9.64
N ASN A 205 -3.65 -2.38 8.33
CA ASN A 205 -4.97 -2.46 7.69
C ASN A 205 -5.74 -3.73 8.10
N ALA A 206 -5.03 -4.77 8.53
CA ALA A 206 -5.63 -5.96 9.15
C ALA A 206 -5.87 -5.81 10.67
N GLY A 207 -5.52 -4.66 11.25
CA GLY A 207 -5.78 -4.32 12.66
C GLY A 207 -4.61 -4.53 13.62
N ALA A 208 -3.42 -4.93 13.15
CA ALA A 208 -2.27 -5.11 14.01
C ALA A 208 -1.66 -3.79 14.50
N CYS A 209 -1.18 -3.79 15.74
CA CYS A 209 -0.19 -2.83 16.20
C CYS A 209 1.19 -3.32 15.76
N VAL A 210 1.84 -2.60 14.86
CA VAL A 210 3.15 -2.97 14.33
C VAL A 210 4.22 -2.09 14.97
N PHE A 211 5.13 -2.71 15.69
CA PHE A 211 6.32 -2.08 16.25
C PHE A 211 7.53 -2.34 15.35
N THR A 212 8.38 -1.33 15.18
CA THR A 212 9.64 -1.43 14.44
C THR A 212 10.80 -0.94 15.29
N PRO A 213 11.85 -1.75 15.53
CA PRO A 213 13.06 -1.33 16.24
C PRO A 213 13.85 -0.22 15.53
N ARG A 214 13.66 -0.09 14.21
CA ARG A 214 14.18 1.01 13.40
C ARG A 214 13.10 2.04 13.15
N GLU A 215 13.50 3.32 12.95
CA GLU A 215 12.55 4.36 12.53
C GLU A 215 11.90 3.97 11.18
N ARG A 216 10.59 4.12 11.09
CA ARG A 216 9.79 3.79 9.90
C ARG A 216 9.39 4.98 9.06
N ASP A 217 9.47 6.19 9.62
CA ASP A 217 9.07 7.42 8.93
C ASP A 217 10.21 7.96 8.06
N TRP A 218 9.93 8.10 6.77
CA TRP A 218 10.89 8.65 5.79
C TRP A 218 10.92 10.17 5.76
N GLN A 219 10.23 10.84 6.68
CA GLN A 219 10.29 12.30 6.84
C GLN A 219 11.60 12.75 7.48
N LYS A 220 12.38 13.58 6.79
CA LYS A 220 13.66 14.14 7.27
C LYS A 220 13.46 15.17 8.37
N ASN A 221 12.33 15.89 8.34
CA ASN A 221 12.03 16.90 9.34
C ASN A 221 11.45 16.23 10.58
N GLU A 222 11.72 16.81 11.74
CA GLU A 222 11.17 16.39 13.02
C GLU A 222 10.76 17.64 13.81
N TYR A 223 9.58 17.58 14.40
CA TYR A 223 9.08 18.62 15.28
C TYR A 223 8.61 17.98 16.57
N ILE A 224 9.12 18.48 17.69
CA ILE A 224 8.78 17.97 19.01
C ILE A 224 8.10 19.09 19.81
N VAL A 225 6.97 18.76 20.42
CA VAL A 225 6.30 19.61 21.39
C VAL A 225 6.28 18.87 22.73
N ASP A 226 6.86 19.50 23.74
CA ASP A 226 7.18 18.90 25.04
C ASP A 226 6.76 19.88 26.16
N ASN A 227 6.24 19.34 27.26
CA ASN A 227 5.77 20.15 28.38
C ASN A 227 6.89 20.94 29.10
N ASP A 228 8.14 20.50 29.05
CA ASP A 228 9.24 21.15 29.77
C ASP A 228 9.80 22.37 29.02
N ILE A 229 9.82 22.32 27.69
CA ILE A 229 10.48 23.34 26.84
C ILE A 229 9.51 24.18 26.00
N SER A 230 8.37 23.64 25.65
CA SER A 230 7.42 24.31 24.75
C SER A 230 6.50 25.25 25.52
N LYS A 231 6.16 26.40 24.91
CA LYS A 231 5.27 27.42 25.46
C LYS A 231 4.09 27.65 24.53
N ALA A 232 3.05 28.34 25.04
CA ALA A 232 1.91 28.74 24.20
C ALA A 232 2.37 29.57 23.00
N PRO A 233 1.81 29.35 21.79
CA PRO A 233 0.68 28.45 21.50
C PRO A 233 1.06 26.99 21.25
N ASN A 234 2.34 26.63 21.24
CA ASN A 234 2.78 25.28 20.89
C ASN A 234 2.36 24.24 21.94
N TYR A 235 2.42 24.58 23.22
CA TYR A 235 1.96 23.74 24.32
C TYR A 235 0.93 24.49 25.17
N LEU A 236 -0.22 23.89 25.41
CA LEU A 236 -1.30 24.51 26.18
C LEU A 236 -2.08 23.47 26.99
N GLU A 237 -2.19 23.71 28.31
CA GLU A 237 -3.08 22.96 29.21
C GLU A 237 -4.39 23.71 29.43
N VAL A 238 -5.52 23.00 29.30
CA VAL A 238 -6.86 23.51 29.55
C VAL A 238 -7.52 22.68 30.64
N ASN A 239 -7.75 23.30 31.80
CA ASN A 239 -8.30 22.66 32.98
C ASN A 239 -9.80 22.97 33.11
N VAL A 240 -10.68 21.97 32.84
CA VAL A 240 -12.14 22.09 32.93
C VAL A 240 -12.69 21.06 33.94
N LYS A 241 -12.27 19.82 33.88
CA LYS A 241 -12.67 18.71 34.76
C LYS A 241 -11.44 18.04 35.35
N GLY A 242 -10.94 18.62 36.45
CA GLY A 242 -9.63 18.27 37.03
C GLY A 242 -8.52 19.19 36.53
N GLU A 243 -7.39 19.13 37.15
CA GLU A 243 -6.18 19.90 36.87
C GLU A 243 -5.02 18.97 36.56
N TRP A 244 -4.32 19.31 35.48
CA TRP A 244 -3.06 18.63 35.13
C TRP A 244 -2.01 18.93 36.20
N LYS A 245 -1.33 17.94 36.66
CA LYS A 245 -0.25 18.01 37.65
C LYS A 245 0.99 17.36 37.14
N GLU A 246 2.12 17.75 37.68
CA GLU A 246 3.37 17.06 37.43
C GLU A 246 3.28 15.61 37.89
N PHE A 247 3.80 14.70 37.09
CA PHE A 247 3.92 13.29 37.41
C PHE A 247 5.12 13.07 38.32
N GLU A 248 4.97 12.26 39.38
CA GLU A 248 6.06 11.91 40.28
C GLU A 248 6.97 10.87 39.62
N GLY A 249 7.91 11.31 38.76
CA GLY A 249 8.83 10.45 38.04
C GLY A 249 9.50 11.18 36.90
N LYS A 250 10.32 10.45 36.15
CA LYS A 250 11.03 10.98 34.96
C LYS A 250 10.10 11.06 33.77
N GLY A 251 10.36 12.01 32.86
CA GLY A 251 9.70 12.18 31.57
C GLY A 251 10.71 12.44 30.47
N PHE A 252 10.17 12.70 29.28
CA PHE A 252 10.95 13.11 28.12
C PHE A 252 11.35 14.59 28.25
N SER A 253 12.57 14.93 27.81
CA SER A 253 12.95 16.30 27.54
C SER A 253 13.81 16.38 26.29
N PHE A 254 13.48 17.29 25.40
CA PHE A 254 14.22 17.57 24.19
C PHE A 254 15.28 18.64 24.40
N HIS A 255 16.46 18.44 23.83
CA HIS A 255 17.44 19.51 23.65
C HIS A 255 17.93 19.55 22.19
N GLU A 256 18.29 20.72 21.73
CA GLU A 256 18.89 20.88 20.41
C GLU A 256 20.27 20.24 20.32
N GLY A 257 20.63 19.77 19.13
CA GLY A 257 21.94 19.20 18.85
C GLY A 257 21.98 17.68 18.95
N THR A 258 23.14 17.15 19.34
CA THR A 258 23.40 15.71 19.38
C THR A 258 23.26 15.14 20.78
N TYR A 259 22.84 13.89 20.84
CA TYR A 259 22.76 13.09 22.07
C TYR A 259 24.00 12.21 22.19
N LYS A 260 24.65 12.22 23.34
CA LYS A 260 25.78 11.36 23.63
C LYS A 260 25.38 9.91 23.78
N ASN A 261 26.30 8.98 23.55
CA ASN A 261 26.03 7.58 23.85
C ASN A 261 25.67 7.39 25.33
N GLY A 262 24.59 6.64 25.59
CA GLY A 262 24.04 6.44 26.94
C GLY A 262 23.11 7.55 27.44
N GLU A 263 22.98 8.65 26.71
CA GLU A 263 22.06 9.72 27.08
C GLU A 263 20.62 9.30 26.74
N ASN A 264 19.76 9.27 27.76
CA ASN A 264 18.36 8.86 27.60
C ASN A 264 17.43 10.08 27.72
N PRO A 265 16.77 10.50 26.62
CA PRO A 265 15.91 11.68 26.65
C PRO A 265 14.66 11.50 27.53
N PHE A 266 14.23 10.26 27.79
CA PHE A 266 13.08 9.93 28.64
C PHE A 266 13.39 9.94 30.16
N GLU A 267 14.60 10.28 30.52
CA GLU A 267 15.04 10.40 31.93
C GLU A 267 15.41 11.82 32.32
N GLN A 268 15.28 12.79 31.41
CA GLN A 268 15.77 14.16 31.61
C GLN A 268 14.67 15.18 31.89
N GLY A 269 13.42 14.82 31.59
CA GLY A 269 12.28 15.72 31.74
C GLY A 269 11.27 15.27 32.77
N THR A 270 10.11 15.95 32.72
CA THR A 270 8.93 15.69 33.55
C THR A 270 7.76 15.23 32.65
N ALA A 271 6.73 14.66 33.25
CA ALA A 271 5.49 14.32 32.56
C ALA A 271 4.31 14.91 33.33
N ARG A 272 3.13 14.90 32.72
CA ARG A 272 1.88 15.41 33.29
C ARG A 272 0.93 14.29 33.64
N MET A 273 0.10 14.46 34.64
CA MET A 273 -0.89 13.48 35.10
C MET A 273 -2.18 14.16 35.52
N ILE A 274 -3.31 13.52 35.20
CA ILE A 274 -4.63 13.96 35.60
C ILE A 274 -5.55 12.77 35.88
N LYS A 275 -6.51 12.94 36.78
CA LYS A 275 -7.55 11.94 37.01
C LYS A 275 -8.48 11.84 35.81
N ALA A 276 -8.77 10.64 35.34
CA ALA A 276 -9.70 10.38 34.24
C ALA A 276 -11.13 10.76 34.57
N THR A 277 -11.89 11.18 33.55
CA THR A 277 -13.32 11.49 33.64
C THR A 277 -14.12 10.76 32.57
N LYS A 278 -15.33 10.31 32.94
CA LYS A 278 -16.29 9.72 31.99
C LYS A 278 -17.15 10.77 31.28
N SER A 279 -16.96 12.05 31.57
CA SER A 279 -17.72 13.15 30.99
C SER A 279 -17.28 13.42 29.55
N LYS A 280 -18.15 13.14 28.58
CA LYS A 280 -17.93 13.47 27.15
C LYS A 280 -18.04 14.98 26.84
N LYS A 281 -18.60 15.79 27.75
CA LYS A 281 -18.85 17.24 27.54
C LYS A 281 -17.94 18.15 28.34
N LYS A 282 -17.40 17.67 29.46
CA LYS A 282 -16.53 18.45 30.36
C LYS A 282 -15.30 17.61 30.63
N PHE A 283 -14.20 17.90 29.97
CA PHE A 283 -12.91 17.26 30.12
C PHE A 283 -11.79 18.30 30.07
N SER A 284 -10.67 17.99 30.68
CA SER A 284 -9.44 18.75 30.57
C SER A 284 -8.59 18.19 29.45
N LEU A 285 -7.75 19.02 28.84
CA LEU A 285 -6.91 18.59 27.70
C LEU A 285 -5.54 19.25 27.74
N ILE A 286 -4.59 18.63 27.03
CA ILE A 286 -3.34 19.24 26.60
C ILE A 286 -3.33 19.28 25.07
N SER A 287 -2.91 20.41 24.50
CA SER A 287 -2.74 20.63 23.07
C SER A 287 -1.26 20.76 22.73
N TYR A 288 -0.80 19.97 21.78
CA TYR A 288 0.55 19.98 21.21
C TYR A 288 0.45 20.45 19.76
N GLN A 289 0.88 21.69 19.50
CA GLN A 289 0.73 22.38 18.22
C GLN A 289 2.11 22.76 17.66
N PRO A 290 2.71 21.96 16.77
CA PRO A 290 4.02 22.27 16.20
C PRO A 290 3.97 23.48 15.26
N THR A 291 5.15 24.02 14.93
CA THR A 291 5.32 24.99 13.86
C THR A 291 6.07 24.29 12.71
N PHE A 292 5.36 23.88 11.69
CA PHE A 292 5.95 23.19 10.54
C PHE A 292 6.64 24.19 9.59
N ALA A 293 7.91 23.96 9.27
CA ALA A 293 8.61 24.76 8.26
C ALA A 293 8.10 24.47 6.84
N SER A 294 7.69 23.25 6.56
CA SER A 294 7.14 22.81 5.28
C SER A 294 5.90 21.95 5.45
N SER A 295 4.95 22.07 4.52
CA SER A 295 3.85 21.12 4.39
C SER A 295 4.39 19.74 4.01
N GLY A 296 3.70 18.67 4.41
CA GLY A 296 4.07 17.29 4.04
C GLY A 296 3.44 16.27 4.95
N ARG A 297 3.81 15.01 4.71
CA ARG A 297 3.38 13.87 5.52
C ARG A 297 4.35 13.65 6.67
N TYR A 298 3.80 13.54 7.87
CA TYR A 298 4.57 13.32 9.10
C TYR A 298 3.92 12.21 9.92
N ALA A 299 4.71 11.26 10.36
CA ALA A 299 4.27 10.31 11.38
C ALA A 299 4.10 11.04 12.72
N VAL A 300 3.07 10.67 13.46
CA VAL A 300 2.78 11.20 14.79
C VAL A 300 3.10 10.15 15.84
N TYR A 301 3.96 10.52 16.77
CA TYR A 301 4.31 9.71 17.94
C TYR A 301 3.96 10.48 19.21
N VAL A 302 3.46 9.74 20.20
CA VAL A 302 3.17 10.29 21.52
C VAL A 302 3.99 9.58 22.58
N SER A 303 4.26 10.25 23.70
CA SER A 303 4.81 9.64 24.90
C SER A 303 3.94 9.93 26.11
N TYR A 304 4.03 9.04 27.10
CA TYR A 304 3.31 9.09 28.36
C TYR A 304 4.02 8.20 29.39
N GLN A 305 3.54 8.18 30.62
CA GLN A 305 4.07 7.30 31.67
C GLN A 305 3.03 6.22 32.05
N THR A 306 3.49 4.99 32.25
CA THR A 306 2.63 3.90 32.73
C THR A 306 2.66 3.82 34.26
N THR A 307 1.48 3.70 34.87
CA THR A 307 1.30 3.48 36.31
C THR A 307 0.31 2.33 36.54
N GLU A 308 0.25 1.83 37.78
CA GLU A 308 -0.78 0.85 38.18
C GLU A 308 -2.23 1.36 38.00
N LYS A 309 -2.41 2.68 37.95
CA LYS A 309 -3.72 3.34 37.82
C LYS A 309 -3.98 3.89 36.43
N SER A 310 -3.10 3.66 35.48
CA SER A 310 -3.28 4.13 34.10
C SER A 310 -4.54 3.53 33.45
N VAL A 311 -5.22 4.36 32.62
CA VAL A 311 -6.40 3.92 31.87
C VAL A 311 -6.00 3.14 30.61
N PRO A 312 -6.80 2.16 30.15
CA PRO A 312 -6.52 1.40 28.92
C PRO A 312 -7.05 2.11 27.65
N ASP A 313 -7.61 3.31 27.74
CA ASP A 313 -8.31 3.97 26.64
C ASP A 313 -8.15 5.51 26.64
N ALA A 314 -6.94 6.01 26.94
CA ALA A 314 -6.64 7.43 26.86
C ALA A 314 -6.92 7.97 25.46
N GLU A 315 -7.65 9.09 25.36
CA GLU A 315 -8.08 9.67 24.09
C GLU A 315 -7.07 10.66 23.55
N TYR A 316 -6.57 10.39 22.36
CA TYR A 316 -5.79 11.31 21.54
C TYR A 316 -6.56 11.69 20.29
N ILE A 317 -6.49 12.97 19.91
CA ILE A 317 -7.09 13.50 18.69
C ILE A 317 -5.98 14.16 17.89
N VAL A 318 -5.77 13.67 16.67
CA VAL A 318 -4.84 14.28 15.72
C VAL A 318 -5.64 15.14 14.77
N TYR A 319 -5.43 16.47 14.81
CA TYR A 319 -5.93 17.41 13.82
C TYR A 319 -4.88 17.56 12.73
N HIS A 320 -5.26 17.24 11.49
CA HIS A 320 -4.34 17.17 10.36
C HIS A 320 -4.97 17.82 9.13
N ASN A 321 -4.44 18.93 8.72
CA ASN A 321 -4.78 19.70 7.52
C ASN A 321 -6.29 19.73 7.16
N GLY A 322 -7.14 20.09 8.15
CA GLY A 322 -8.60 20.23 7.98
C GLY A 322 -9.42 18.99 8.32
N SER A 323 -8.80 17.89 8.68
CA SER A 323 -9.43 16.67 9.19
C SER A 323 -9.03 16.37 10.64
N GLU A 324 -9.70 15.40 11.27
CA GLU A 324 -9.34 14.94 12.61
C GLU A 324 -9.49 13.42 12.71
N THR A 325 -8.55 12.76 13.41
CA THR A 325 -8.59 11.32 13.67
C THR A 325 -8.44 11.06 15.17
N HIS A 326 -9.32 10.23 15.72
CA HIS A 326 -9.34 9.86 17.12
C HIS A 326 -8.65 8.51 17.36
N PHE A 327 -7.83 8.47 18.40
CA PHE A 327 -7.16 7.28 18.87
C PHE A 327 -7.50 6.96 20.32
N ARG A 328 -7.50 5.68 20.66
CA ARG A 328 -7.46 5.17 22.04
C ARG A 328 -6.11 4.51 22.26
N VAL A 329 -5.40 4.99 23.26
CA VAL A 329 -4.07 4.48 23.64
C VAL A 329 -4.18 3.81 25.01
N ASN A 330 -3.74 2.56 25.06
CA ASN A 330 -3.69 1.78 26.29
C ASN A 330 -2.45 2.18 27.10
N GLN A 331 -2.62 3.07 28.06
CA GLN A 331 -1.51 3.56 28.90
C GLN A 331 -1.10 2.61 30.02
N THR A 332 -1.72 1.40 30.14
CA THR A 332 -1.29 0.37 31.09
C THR A 332 -0.01 -0.33 30.65
N MET A 333 0.48 -0.03 29.46
CA MET A 333 1.70 -0.55 28.82
C MET A 333 2.41 0.55 28.02
N GLY A 334 3.67 0.34 27.67
CA GLY A 334 4.42 1.15 26.68
C GLY A 334 4.79 2.57 27.14
N GLY A 335 4.71 2.92 28.43
CA GLY A 335 5.09 4.24 28.91
C GLY A 335 6.60 4.49 28.89
N GLY A 336 7.01 5.75 28.68
CA GLY A 336 8.41 6.16 28.61
C GLY A 336 9.12 5.73 27.33
N THR A 337 8.39 5.77 26.20
CA THR A 337 8.92 5.56 24.85
C THR A 337 8.01 6.24 23.82
N TRP A 338 8.43 6.27 22.55
CA TRP A 338 7.62 6.75 21.44
C TRP A 338 6.59 5.72 20.99
N VAL A 339 5.33 6.15 20.93
CA VAL A 339 4.18 5.34 20.51
C VAL A 339 3.59 5.92 19.24
N TYR A 340 3.66 5.17 18.14
CA TYR A 340 3.15 5.58 16.83
C TYR A 340 1.62 5.57 16.79
N LEU A 341 1.00 6.67 16.34
CA LEU A 341 -0.45 6.77 16.12
C LEU A 341 -0.82 6.59 14.65
N GLY A 342 -0.15 7.28 13.75
CA GLY A 342 -0.46 7.31 12.31
C GLY A 342 0.43 8.29 11.58
N THR A 343 0.31 8.33 10.24
CA THR A 343 1.00 9.30 9.38
C THR A 343 -0.04 10.14 8.65
N PHE A 344 0.07 11.48 8.73
CA PHE A 344 -0.94 12.44 8.29
C PHE A 344 -0.32 13.60 7.51
N ASP A 345 -1.13 14.28 6.70
CA ASP A 345 -0.73 15.49 6.01
C ASP A 345 -0.89 16.72 6.92
N PHE A 346 0.15 17.53 7.02
CA PHE A 346 0.14 18.78 7.76
C PHE A 346 0.55 19.93 6.86
N ALA A 347 -0.14 21.05 7.00
CA ALA A 347 0.21 22.29 6.34
C ALA A 347 1.35 23.01 7.08
N SER A 348 2.17 23.77 6.35
CA SER A 348 3.21 24.61 6.94
C SER A 348 2.67 25.70 7.87
N GLY A 349 3.51 26.18 8.77
CA GLY A 349 3.18 27.21 9.75
C GLY A 349 2.67 26.63 11.08
N ASN A 350 2.21 27.53 11.95
CA ASN A 350 1.60 27.21 13.22
C ASN A 350 0.11 27.51 13.15
N ASN A 351 -0.73 26.51 13.19
CA ASN A 351 -2.16 26.70 13.16
C ASN A 351 -2.92 25.62 13.96
N GLN A 352 -4.13 25.95 14.39
CA GLN A 352 -4.95 25.08 15.24
C GLN A 352 -5.47 23.80 14.54
N TYR A 353 -5.35 23.70 13.22
CA TYR A 353 -5.77 22.54 12.43
C TYR A 353 -4.63 21.53 12.25
N ASN A 354 -3.47 21.81 12.83
CA ASN A 354 -2.27 20.98 12.78
C ASN A 354 -1.76 20.77 14.22
N ARG A 355 -2.36 19.85 14.97
CA ARG A 355 -1.98 19.59 16.36
C ARG A 355 -2.43 18.22 16.84
N VAL A 356 -1.87 17.80 17.95
CA VAL A 356 -2.36 16.64 18.71
C VAL A 356 -2.96 17.12 20.03
N VAL A 357 -4.09 16.56 20.40
CA VAL A 357 -4.75 16.84 21.67
C VAL A 357 -4.88 15.54 22.44
N ILE A 358 -4.46 15.52 23.71
CA ILE A 358 -4.82 14.46 24.66
C ILE A 358 -5.90 15.00 25.59
N THR A 359 -6.89 14.17 25.91
CA THR A 359 -7.94 14.51 26.87
C THR A 359 -7.90 13.59 28.08
N ASN A 360 -8.48 14.01 29.20
CA ASN A 360 -8.67 13.12 30.34
C ASN A 360 -9.98 12.30 30.24
N ASN A 361 -10.60 12.24 29.07
CA ASN A 361 -11.79 11.43 28.84
C ASN A 361 -11.42 9.95 28.72
N SER A 362 -12.03 9.10 29.54
CA SER A 362 -11.89 7.65 29.52
C SER A 362 -13.17 6.97 29.94
N ARG A 363 -13.45 5.80 29.43
CA ARG A 363 -14.55 4.94 29.89
C ARG A 363 -14.26 4.29 31.24
N ASN A 364 -12.98 4.31 31.65
CA ASN A 364 -12.45 3.67 32.84
C ASN A 364 -12.14 4.67 33.94
N HIS A 365 -12.04 4.18 35.17
CA HIS A 365 -11.51 4.96 36.28
C HIS A 365 -9.99 4.80 36.33
N GLY A 366 -9.28 5.88 36.60
CA GLY A 366 -7.82 5.86 36.70
C GLY A 366 -7.22 7.22 36.47
N VAL A 367 -6.02 7.21 35.91
CA VAL A 367 -5.26 8.41 35.55
C VAL A 367 -4.86 8.35 34.09
N VAL A 368 -4.83 9.53 33.46
CA VAL A 368 -4.24 9.76 32.15
C VAL A 368 -2.93 10.50 32.38
N THR A 369 -1.86 10.03 31.74
CA THR A 369 -0.57 10.70 31.73
C THR A 369 -0.26 11.23 30.34
N ALA A 370 0.54 12.27 30.24
CA ALA A 370 0.95 12.92 29.00
C ALA A 370 2.37 13.44 29.16
N ASP A 371 3.11 13.47 28.06
CA ASP A 371 4.51 13.87 28.07
C ASP A 371 4.78 14.69 26.79
N ALA A 372 5.47 14.17 25.81
CA ALA A 372 5.78 14.83 24.55
C ALA A 372 5.03 14.26 23.34
N VAL A 373 4.96 15.05 22.28
CA VAL A 373 4.50 14.62 20.94
C VAL A 373 5.54 14.94 19.91
N ARG A 374 5.88 13.95 19.09
CA ARG A 374 6.84 14.03 17.99
C ARG A 374 6.14 13.89 16.66
N PHE A 375 6.48 14.74 15.71
CA PHE A 375 6.01 14.74 14.33
C PHE A 375 7.20 14.54 13.39
N GLY A 376 7.20 13.46 12.62
CA GLY A 376 8.24 13.12 11.67
C GLY A 376 9.35 12.21 12.21
N GLY A 377 10.11 11.60 11.31
CA GLY A 377 11.21 10.68 11.61
C GLY A 377 12.48 11.39 12.04
N GLY A 378 12.82 12.47 11.37
CA GLY A 378 13.99 13.30 11.66
C GLY A 378 15.31 12.74 11.15
N MET A 379 16.35 13.52 11.36
CA MET A 379 17.74 13.14 11.10
C MET A 379 18.33 12.36 12.28
N GLY A 380 19.32 11.51 12.01
CA GLY A 380 20.08 10.84 13.04
C GLY A 380 20.79 11.85 13.94
N ASN A 381 20.60 11.73 15.24
CA ASN A 381 21.09 12.67 16.25
C ASN A 381 21.95 12.05 17.34
N ILE A 382 22.22 10.75 17.26
CA ILE A 382 23.11 10.07 18.22
C ILE A 382 24.55 10.23 17.78
N GLU A 383 25.38 10.81 18.64
CA GLU A 383 26.80 11.06 18.37
C GLU A 383 27.64 9.81 18.61
N ARG A 384 28.46 9.48 17.61
CA ARG A 384 29.48 8.43 17.70
C ARG A 384 30.81 8.97 17.18
N GLY A 385 31.88 8.80 17.96
CA GLY A 385 33.22 9.26 17.55
C GLY A 385 33.32 10.77 17.24
N GLY A 386 32.48 11.61 17.83
CA GLY A 386 32.39 13.04 17.59
C GLY A 386 31.61 13.46 16.37
N SER A 387 30.84 12.54 15.75
CA SER A 387 29.96 12.83 14.58
C SER A 387 28.64 12.08 14.64
N VAL A 388 27.64 12.58 13.96
CA VAL A 388 26.40 11.87 13.67
C VAL A 388 26.46 11.26 12.27
N SER A 389 25.50 10.40 11.92
CA SER A 389 25.48 9.71 10.62
C SER A 389 25.38 10.65 9.42
N GLY A 390 24.75 11.81 9.60
CA GLY A 390 24.42 12.75 8.53
C GLY A 390 23.22 12.30 7.67
N PHE A 391 22.54 11.21 8.06
CA PHE A 391 21.43 10.60 7.34
C PHE A 391 20.12 10.69 8.13
N PRO A 392 18.97 10.59 7.47
CA PRO A 392 17.68 10.40 8.13
C PRO A 392 17.72 9.19 9.06
N ARG A 393 17.05 9.30 10.21
CA ARG A 393 17.04 8.26 11.26
C ARG A 393 16.53 6.91 10.76
N CYS A 394 15.56 6.89 9.83
CA CYS A 394 15.07 5.66 9.22
C CYS A 394 16.14 4.86 8.46
N LEU A 395 17.23 5.49 8.08
CA LEU A 395 18.36 4.85 7.39
C LEU A 395 19.46 4.38 8.34
N GLU A 396 19.37 4.72 9.62
CA GLU A 396 20.27 4.24 10.65
C GLU A 396 19.88 2.87 11.19
N GLY A 397 20.82 2.20 11.83
CA GLY A 397 20.60 0.94 12.56
C GLY A 397 19.68 1.11 13.77
N ALA A 398 19.12 -0.01 14.23
CA ALA A 398 18.22 -0.06 15.38
C ALA A 398 18.87 0.41 16.68
N ARG A 399 20.19 0.26 16.82
CA ARG A 399 20.95 0.73 17.97
C ARG A 399 20.65 2.19 18.31
N TYR A 400 20.65 3.05 17.32
CA TYR A 400 20.46 4.50 17.49
C TYR A 400 18.99 4.86 17.71
N SER A 401 18.10 4.17 16.99
CA SER A 401 16.66 4.32 17.18
C SER A 401 16.21 3.86 18.58
N ALA A 402 16.82 2.78 19.12
CA ALA A 402 16.52 2.29 20.46
C ALA A 402 16.92 3.31 21.54
N GLN A 403 18.10 3.91 21.42
CA GLN A 403 18.53 4.98 22.34
C GLN A 403 17.57 6.18 22.27
N TRP A 404 17.23 6.65 21.06
CA TRP A 404 16.29 7.76 20.83
C TRP A 404 14.89 7.45 21.36
N ALA A 405 14.50 6.19 21.40
CA ALA A 405 13.22 5.72 21.93
C ALA A 405 13.23 5.47 23.45
N GLY A 406 14.30 5.82 24.15
CA GLY A 406 14.40 5.72 25.61
C GLY A 406 14.69 4.32 26.13
N ALA A 407 15.15 3.39 25.31
CA ALA A 407 15.58 2.09 25.77
C ALA A 407 16.80 2.20 26.69
N PRO A 408 16.98 1.28 27.67
CA PRO A 408 18.18 1.24 28.49
C PRO A 408 19.40 0.79 27.69
N THR A 409 20.60 1.12 28.17
CA THR A 409 21.88 0.73 27.53
C THR A 409 22.01 -0.78 27.31
N SER A 410 21.42 -1.61 28.17
CA SER A 410 21.37 -3.07 28.00
C SER A 410 20.67 -3.53 26.72
N VAL A 411 19.85 -2.68 26.08
CA VAL A 411 19.17 -2.98 24.83
C VAL A 411 20.04 -2.64 23.63
N TYR A 412 20.75 -1.51 23.65
CA TYR A 412 21.43 -0.99 22.47
C TYR A 412 22.96 -0.90 22.58
N ASP A 413 23.53 -1.19 23.71
CA ASP A 413 24.99 -1.11 23.99
C ASP A 413 25.49 -2.42 24.63
N SER A 414 25.14 -3.55 24.04
CA SER A 414 25.45 -4.89 24.52
C SER A 414 26.95 -5.25 24.41
N LYS A 415 27.72 -4.42 23.68
CA LYS A 415 29.16 -4.55 23.47
C LYS A 415 29.97 -3.44 24.20
N GLU A 416 29.36 -2.80 25.19
CA GLU A 416 30.02 -1.84 26.06
C GLU A 416 30.76 -0.73 25.30
N ASN A 417 30.09 -0.16 24.27
CA ASN A 417 30.57 0.93 23.41
C ASN A 417 31.71 0.57 22.41
N ASP A 418 32.07 -0.69 22.29
CA ASP A 418 33.21 -1.14 21.49
C ASP A 418 32.85 -1.60 20.08
N ASN A 419 31.59 -1.98 19.85
CA ASN A 419 31.19 -2.59 18.58
C ASN A 419 29.74 -2.28 18.22
N ASP A 420 29.49 -1.13 17.57
CA ASP A 420 28.15 -0.70 17.13
C ASP A 420 27.51 -1.66 16.12
N TYR A 421 28.32 -2.40 15.32
CA TYR A 421 27.80 -3.44 14.43
C TYR A 421 27.16 -4.58 15.21
N GLY A 422 27.83 -5.09 16.21
CA GLY A 422 27.31 -6.14 17.08
C GLY A 422 26.15 -5.65 17.95
N ASP A 423 26.18 -4.40 18.38
CA ASP A 423 25.10 -3.76 19.12
C ASP A 423 23.84 -3.62 18.26
N ASP A 424 23.97 -3.20 17.00
CA ASP A 424 22.84 -3.07 16.09
C ASP A 424 22.13 -4.42 15.85
N ILE A 425 22.90 -5.50 15.65
CA ILE A 425 22.36 -6.85 15.49
C ILE A 425 21.55 -7.26 16.73
N ASN A 426 22.04 -6.95 17.92
CA ASN A 426 21.39 -7.32 19.17
C ASN A 426 20.24 -6.37 19.56
N ALA A 427 20.34 -5.09 19.21
CA ALA A 427 19.32 -4.08 19.54
C ALA A 427 17.95 -4.42 18.97
N ARG A 428 17.88 -5.02 17.78
CA ARG A 428 16.62 -5.40 17.12
C ARG A 428 15.78 -6.37 17.98
N PRO A 429 16.28 -7.57 18.34
CA PRO A 429 15.54 -8.47 19.21
C PRO A 429 15.42 -7.97 20.66
N TYR A 430 16.43 -7.30 21.20
CA TYR A 430 16.37 -6.79 22.58
C TYR A 430 15.34 -5.69 22.75
N MET A 431 15.15 -4.82 21.74
CA MET A 431 14.10 -3.81 21.73
C MET A 431 12.69 -4.45 21.76
N SER A 432 12.51 -5.54 21.02
CA SER A 432 11.28 -6.32 21.03
C SER A 432 11.00 -6.95 22.40
N ASN A 433 12.03 -7.54 23.01
CA ASN A 433 11.93 -8.13 24.37
C ASN A 433 11.68 -7.06 25.44
N TRP A 434 12.33 -5.91 25.35
CA TRP A 434 12.13 -4.79 26.26
C TRP A 434 10.69 -4.26 26.22
N LEU A 435 10.11 -4.15 25.02
CA LEU A 435 8.71 -3.79 24.91
C LEU A 435 7.77 -4.88 25.42
N ALA A 436 8.05 -6.14 25.09
CA ALA A 436 7.19 -7.28 25.43
C ALA A 436 7.30 -7.73 26.88
N GLY A 437 8.39 -7.44 27.56
CA GLY A 437 8.67 -7.89 28.92
C GLY A 437 7.58 -7.51 29.91
N GLY A 438 7.14 -8.47 30.74
CA GLY A 438 6.02 -8.34 31.67
C GLY A 438 4.63 -8.53 31.04
N SER A 439 4.57 -8.81 29.72
CA SER A 439 3.32 -9.20 29.05
C SER A 439 2.99 -10.69 29.24
N CYS A 440 1.79 -11.10 28.79
CA CYS A 440 1.40 -12.53 28.85
C CYS A 440 2.30 -13.42 27.99
N TYR A 441 2.92 -12.88 26.92
CA TYR A 441 3.81 -13.64 26.04
C TYR A 441 5.27 -13.67 26.51
N VAL A 442 5.69 -12.66 27.30
CA VAL A 442 7.06 -12.57 27.87
C VAL A 442 6.98 -12.24 29.37
N PRO A 443 6.48 -13.16 30.21
CA PRO A 443 6.07 -12.84 31.57
C PRO A 443 7.22 -12.64 32.59
N THR A 444 8.42 -13.18 32.34
CA THR A 444 9.52 -13.18 33.36
C THR A 444 10.61 -12.15 33.10
N ILE A 445 10.60 -11.50 31.96
CA ILE A 445 11.51 -10.37 31.64
C ILE A 445 10.83 -9.07 32.07
N GLU A 446 11.55 -8.19 32.72
CA GLU A 446 11.08 -6.84 33.01
C GLU A 446 11.03 -5.99 31.73
N GLY A 447 9.92 -5.24 31.50
CA GLY A 447 9.77 -4.43 30.32
C GLY A 447 8.51 -3.57 30.32
N LYS A 448 8.06 -3.21 29.12
CA LYS A 448 6.97 -2.24 28.87
C LYS A 448 5.58 -2.87 28.81
N LYS A 449 5.45 -4.18 28.95
CA LYS A 449 4.20 -4.98 28.98
C LYS A 449 3.41 -4.97 27.67
N VAL A 450 3.99 -4.54 26.55
CA VAL A 450 3.33 -4.59 25.24
C VAL A 450 3.23 -6.06 24.79
N PRO A 451 2.04 -6.61 24.50
CA PRO A 451 1.89 -8.04 24.25
C PRO A 451 2.30 -8.41 22.81
N ILE A 452 3.57 -8.15 22.46
CA ILE A 452 4.17 -8.62 21.21
C ILE A 452 4.19 -10.14 21.24
N GLU A 453 3.60 -10.76 20.22
CA GLU A 453 3.46 -12.22 20.13
C GLU A 453 4.21 -12.86 18.98
N LEU A 454 4.77 -12.06 18.07
CA LEU A 454 5.53 -12.50 16.90
C LEU A 454 6.60 -11.48 16.55
N SER A 455 7.76 -11.96 16.10
CA SER A 455 8.77 -11.09 15.50
C SER A 455 9.26 -11.61 14.15
N LEU A 456 9.50 -10.70 13.19
CA LEU A 456 9.98 -11.02 11.86
C LEU A 456 11.08 -10.05 11.44
N ALA A 457 12.23 -10.61 11.06
CA ALA A 457 13.30 -9.89 10.37
C ALA A 457 13.21 -10.14 8.86
N VAL A 458 13.15 -9.08 8.07
CA VAL A 458 13.09 -9.16 6.61
C VAL A 458 14.43 -8.77 6.03
N HIS A 459 15.12 -9.70 5.42
CA HIS A 459 16.45 -9.58 4.86
C HIS A 459 16.49 -9.90 3.37
N SER A 460 17.63 -9.71 2.74
CA SER A 460 17.99 -10.30 1.46
C SER A 460 19.40 -10.91 1.57
N ASP A 461 19.56 -12.13 1.08
CA ASP A 461 20.77 -12.90 1.26
C ASP A 461 21.78 -12.67 0.13
N ALA A 462 22.98 -13.16 0.34
CA ALA A 462 23.99 -13.34 -0.66
C ALA A 462 23.80 -14.65 -1.45
N GLY A 463 24.30 -14.68 -2.66
CA GLY A 463 24.28 -15.86 -3.50
C GLY A 463 24.16 -15.50 -4.98
N PHE A 464 24.81 -16.24 -5.83
CA PHE A 464 24.78 -15.98 -7.27
C PHE A 464 24.94 -17.27 -8.06
N ASP A 465 24.36 -17.29 -9.25
CA ASP A 465 24.69 -18.25 -10.28
C ASP A 465 25.89 -17.73 -11.09
N LYS A 466 26.87 -18.56 -11.35
CA LYS A 466 28.10 -18.18 -12.09
C LYS A 466 27.82 -17.70 -13.52
N ILE A 467 26.67 -18.07 -14.09
CA ILE A 467 26.24 -17.65 -15.43
C ILE A 467 25.37 -16.38 -15.33
N GLY A 468 24.76 -16.13 -14.17
CA GLY A 468 23.92 -14.96 -13.91
C GLY A 468 22.52 -15.05 -14.51
N ASN A 469 22.00 -16.24 -14.78
CA ASN A 469 20.72 -16.43 -15.47
C ASN A 469 19.65 -17.13 -14.62
N SER A 470 19.98 -17.53 -13.39
CA SER A 470 19.07 -18.28 -12.53
C SER A 470 18.64 -17.49 -11.32
N ILE A 471 17.35 -17.56 -10.98
CA ILE A 471 16.81 -17.05 -9.74
C ILE A 471 17.36 -17.91 -8.59
N ILE A 472 18.00 -17.26 -7.63
CA ILE A 472 18.51 -17.88 -6.40
C ILE A 472 17.36 -18.10 -5.41
N GLY A 473 16.50 -17.10 -5.24
CA GLY A 473 15.27 -17.18 -4.45
C GLY A 473 15.47 -17.08 -2.94
N SER A 474 14.50 -17.60 -2.19
CA SER A 474 14.33 -17.32 -0.76
C SER A 474 14.79 -18.44 0.15
N LEU A 475 15.26 -18.09 1.35
CA LEU A 475 15.47 -19.01 2.47
C LEU A 475 14.89 -18.39 3.77
N ALA A 476 14.69 -19.23 4.78
CA ALA A 476 14.28 -18.76 6.10
C ALA A 476 15.20 -19.33 7.19
N ILE A 477 15.32 -18.60 8.28
CA ILE A 477 16.16 -18.96 9.43
C ILE A 477 15.32 -18.91 10.70
N CYS A 478 15.50 -19.91 11.57
CA CYS A 478 14.98 -19.95 12.91
C CYS A 478 16.03 -20.49 13.88
N THR A 479 15.78 -20.43 15.18
CA THR A 479 16.61 -21.08 16.21
C THR A 479 15.70 -21.87 17.13
N THR A 480 15.78 -23.20 17.09
CA THR A 480 15.01 -24.08 17.99
C THR A 480 15.80 -24.53 19.20
N ASN A 481 17.11 -24.67 19.07
CA ASN A 481 17.98 -25.17 20.14
C ASN A 481 18.62 -24.01 20.93
N PHE A 482 17.79 -23.35 21.73
CA PHE A 482 18.22 -22.30 22.66
C PHE A 482 17.26 -22.27 23.85
N ASN A 483 17.77 -21.99 25.08
CA ASN A 483 16.98 -22.03 26.33
C ASN A 483 16.16 -23.34 26.46
N GLU A 484 16.83 -24.48 26.30
CA GLU A 484 16.18 -25.82 26.37
C GLU A 484 15.03 -25.99 25.37
N GLY A 485 15.09 -25.28 24.22
CA GLY A 485 14.07 -25.30 23.19
C GLY A 485 12.77 -24.56 23.56
N ARG A 486 12.84 -23.62 24.51
CA ARG A 486 11.65 -22.90 24.99
C ARG A 486 11.82 -21.38 24.89
N LEU A 487 10.70 -20.72 24.68
CA LEU A 487 10.53 -19.27 24.79
C LEU A 487 10.25 -18.90 26.26
N ASN A 488 10.28 -17.61 26.59
CA ASN A 488 10.06 -17.10 27.94
C ASN A 488 8.72 -17.52 28.58
N SER A 489 7.68 -17.66 27.77
CA SER A 489 6.37 -18.17 28.18
C SER A 489 6.34 -19.68 28.46
N GLY A 490 7.42 -20.41 28.20
CA GLY A 490 7.48 -21.87 28.25
C GLY A 490 7.04 -22.57 26.96
N VAL A 491 6.55 -21.85 25.98
CA VAL A 491 6.17 -22.37 24.65
C VAL A 491 7.41 -22.91 23.91
N SER A 492 7.23 -24.01 23.17
CA SER A 492 8.33 -24.60 22.39
C SER A 492 8.81 -23.68 21.27
N ARG A 493 10.12 -23.56 21.09
CA ARG A 493 10.74 -22.85 19.96
C ARG A 493 10.48 -23.51 18.61
N MET A 494 9.88 -24.72 18.57
CA MET A 494 9.36 -25.29 17.33
C MET A 494 8.30 -24.39 16.68
N SER A 495 7.60 -23.55 17.45
CA SER A 495 6.74 -22.48 16.90
C SER A 495 7.48 -21.55 15.94
N SER A 496 8.74 -21.22 16.22
CA SER A 496 9.60 -20.43 15.30
C SER A 496 9.93 -21.19 14.02
N TYR A 497 10.16 -22.51 14.13
CA TYR A 497 10.39 -23.37 12.96
C TYR A 497 9.14 -23.41 12.06
N ASP A 498 7.97 -23.62 12.65
CA ASP A 498 6.70 -23.66 11.93
C ASP A 498 6.40 -22.31 11.26
N PHE A 499 6.73 -21.20 11.92
CA PHE A 499 6.62 -19.87 11.34
C PHE A 499 7.55 -19.68 10.13
N ALA A 500 8.84 -19.99 10.28
CA ALA A 500 9.82 -19.89 9.21
C ALA A 500 9.45 -20.77 8.01
N LYS A 501 8.97 -22.00 8.28
CA LYS A 501 8.45 -22.89 7.24
C LYS A 501 7.25 -22.30 6.51
N SER A 502 6.31 -21.73 7.25
CA SER A 502 5.09 -21.12 6.68
C SER A 502 5.42 -19.93 5.77
N LEU A 503 6.45 -19.13 6.09
CA LEU A 503 6.93 -18.04 5.24
C LEU A 503 7.43 -18.55 3.88
N LEU A 504 8.23 -19.61 3.88
CA LEU A 504 8.71 -20.24 2.64
C LEU A 504 7.58 -20.89 1.84
N ASP A 505 6.64 -21.56 2.50
CA ASP A 505 5.47 -22.17 1.85
C ASP A 505 4.58 -21.08 1.21
N GLY A 506 4.46 -19.92 1.86
CA GLY A 506 3.77 -18.75 1.34
C GLY A 506 4.43 -18.19 0.09
N PHE A 507 5.75 -18.01 0.12
CA PHE A 507 6.50 -17.52 -1.05
C PHE A 507 6.46 -18.49 -2.22
N ASP A 508 6.64 -19.79 -1.99
CA ASP A 508 6.54 -20.79 -3.03
C ASP A 508 5.20 -20.77 -3.76
N ARG A 509 4.10 -20.64 -2.99
CA ARG A 509 2.75 -20.52 -3.54
C ARG A 509 2.53 -19.21 -4.27
N ASP A 510 2.80 -18.08 -3.62
CA ASP A 510 2.35 -16.76 -4.08
C ASP A 510 3.30 -16.19 -5.15
N LEU A 511 4.61 -16.26 -4.91
CA LEU A 511 5.60 -15.80 -5.89
C LEU A 511 5.70 -16.79 -7.05
N GLY A 512 5.56 -18.10 -6.78
CA GLY A 512 5.45 -19.11 -7.84
C GLY A 512 4.28 -18.86 -8.77
N ALA A 513 3.13 -18.42 -8.24
CA ALA A 513 1.97 -18.03 -9.07
C ALA A 513 2.22 -16.73 -9.87
N ALA A 514 2.98 -15.79 -9.33
CA ALA A 514 3.27 -14.51 -9.98
C ALA A 514 4.29 -14.63 -11.12
N VAL A 515 5.36 -15.45 -10.95
CA VAL A 515 6.47 -15.56 -11.92
C VAL A 515 6.59 -16.94 -12.57
N GLY A 516 5.59 -17.81 -12.40
CA GLY A 516 5.55 -19.17 -12.93
C GLY A 516 6.35 -20.19 -12.11
N LYS A 517 7.48 -19.83 -11.54
CA LYS A 517 8.27 -20.65 -10.64
C LYS A 517 9.16 -19.77 -9.78
N TRP A 518 9.10 -19.97 -8.46
CA TRP A 518 10.00 -19.33 -7.50
C TRP A 518 10.99 -20.34 -6.93
N SER A 519 12.22 -19.93 -6.66
CA SER A 519 13.23 -20.81 -6.06
C SER A 519 13.10 -20.78 -4.54
N ARG A 520 12.67 -21.91 -3.98
CA ARG A 520 12.73 -22.17 -2.56
C ARG A 520 14.07 -22.82 -2.24
N ARG A 521 14.90 -22.16 -1.43
CA ARG A 521 16.19 -22.70 -0.99
C ARG A 521 15.96 -23.63 0.21
N TYR A 522 16.36 -23.29 1.38
CA TYR A 522 16.25 -24.13 2.57
C TYR A 522 15.76 -23.34 3.77
N LEU A 523 15.32 -24.08 4.77
CA LEU A 523 15.06 -23.58 6.11
C LEU A 523 16.26 -23.93 6.98
N TRP A 524 16.91 -22.93 7.55
CA TRP A 524 18.04 -23.10 8.45
C TRP A 524 17.61 -22.99 9.91
N ASP A 525 17.85 -24.05 10.68
CA ASP A 525 17.84 -23.99 12.12
C ASP A 525 19.26 -23.65 12.59
N LYS A 526 19.52 -22.36 12.80
CA LYS A 526 20.84 -21.79 13.09
C LYS A 526 20.78 -20.76 14.20
N ASN A 527 21.88 -20.63 14.93
CA ASN A 527 22.00 -19.76 16.07
C ASN A 527 22.33 -18.31 15.65
N TYR A 528 21.35 -17.60 15.10
CA TYR A 528 21.45 -16.16 14.79
C TYR A 528 20.86 -15.31 15.92
N SER A 529 21.41 -14.13 16.17
CA SER A 529 20.91 -13.23 17.22
C SER A 529 19.44 -12.87 17.05
N GLU A 530 19.01 -12.58 15.83
CA GLU A 530 17.64 -12.15 15.49
C GLU A 530 16.59 -13.28 15.55
N THR A 531 17.03 -14.54 15.70
CA THR A 531 16.13 -15.70 15.87
C THR A 531 16.30 -16.41 17.20
N ARG A 532 17.47 -16.25 17.83
CA ARG A 532 17.77 -16.79 19.15
C ARG A 532 17.23 -15.93 20.28
N ASN A 533 17.48 -14.60 20.18
CA ASN A 533 17.22 -13.68 21.29
C ASN A 533 15.74 -13.29 21.45
N PRO A 534 14.88 -13.21 20.40
CA PRO A 534 13.48 -12.95 20.64
C PRO A 534 12.85 -14.04 21.53
N GLU A 535 12.05 -13.60 22.50
CA GLU A 535 11.34 -14.49 23.42
C GLU A 535 9.90 -14.78 22.99
N VAL A 536 9.61 -14.51 21.74
CA VAL A 536 8.36 -14.88 21.03
C VAL A 536 8.71 -15.65 19.75
N PRO A 537 7.78 -16.35 19.10
CA PRO A 537 8.04 -16.98 17.82
C PRO A 537 8.65 -16.01 16.83
N SER A 538 9.76 -16.40 16.21
CA SER A 538 10.58 -15.50 15.40
C SER A 538 11.21 -16.19 14.22
N ALA A 539 11.41 -15.43 13.13
CA ALA A 539 12.13 -15.90 11.95
C ALA A 539 12.88 -14.74 11.28
N ILE A 540 13.93 -15.09 10.55
CA ILE A 540 14.46 -14.28 9.45
C ILE A 540 13.91 -14.85 8.17
N ILE A 541 13.41 -14.00 7.30
CA ILE A 541 13.13 -14.32 5.90
C ILE A 541 14.12 -13.58 5.00
N GLU A 542 14.93 -14.35 4.30
CA GLU A 542 15.77 -13.87 3.21
C GLU A 542 14.92 -13.88 1.95
N THR A 543 14.45 -12.71 1.56
CA THR A 543 13.43 -12.56 0.50
C THR A 543 13.91 -13.05 -0.85
N LEU A 544 15.17 -12.75 -1.18
CA LEU A 544 15.85 -13.08 -2.44
C LEU A 544 17.35 -12.86 -2.28
N SER A 545 18.13 -13.07 -3.33
CA SER A 545 19.55 -12.74 -3.32
C SER A 545 19.82 -11.36 -3.93
N HIS A 546 20.36 -10.44 -3.12
CA HIS A 546 20.78 -9.13 -3.60
C HIS A 546 22.07 -9.15 -4.45
N GLN A 547 22.75 -10.29 -4.54
CA GLN A 547 23.92 -10.50 -5.43
C GLN A 547 23.54 -11.11 -6.79
N SER A 548 22.31 -11.56 -6.96
CA SER A 548 21.78 -12.14 -8.19
C SER A 548 20.98 -11.13 -8.97
N PHE A 549 21.38 -10.82 -10.20
CA PHE A 549 20.62 -9.89 -11.03
C PHE A 549 19.21 -10.41 -11.36
N PRO A 550 18.98 -11.70 -11.74
CA PRO A 550 17.64 -12.20 -11.96
C PRO A 550 16.70 -12.07 -10.74
N ASP A 551 17.25 -12.18 -9.53
CA ASP A 551 16.51 -11.89 -8.30
C ASP A 551 16.22 -10.39 -8.16
N MET A 552 17.22 -9.54 -8.41
CA MET A 552 17.09 -8.09 -8.26
C MET A 552 16.24 -7.44 -9.37
N GLU A 553 16.23 -8.01 -10.58
CA GLU A 553 15.33 -7.59 -11.67
C GLU A 553 13.87 -7.65 -11.21
N LEU A 554 13.46 -8.78 -10.61
CA LEU A 554 12.16 -8.92 -9.98
C LEU A 554 12.06 -8.07 -8.71
N GLY A 555 13.08 -8.13 -7.85
CA GLY A 555 13.10 -7.46 -6.56
C GLY A 555 12.97 -5.94 -6.66
N GLN A 556 13.41 -5.30 -7.73
CA GLN A 556 13.26 -3.87 -7.94
C GLN A 556 11.90 -3.48 -8.55
N ASP A 557 11.13 -4.42 -9.11
CA ASP A 557 9.77 -4.14 -9.57
C ASP A 557 8.83 -3.91 -8.36
N PRO A 558 8.20 -2.73 -8.22
CA PRO A 558 7.28 -2.44 -7.13
C PRO A 558 6.07 -3.41 -7.09
N ASN A 559 5.64 -3.94 -8.22
CA ASN A 559 4.57 -4.95 -8.29
C ASN A 559 5.01 -6.27 -7.64
N PHE A 560 6.25 -6.69 -7.85
CA PHE A 560 6.80 -7.87 -7.19
C PHE A 560 7.03 -7.65 -5.69
N LYS A 561 7.49 -6.44 -5.28
CA LYS A 561 7.59 -6.06 -3.86
C LYS A 561 6.23 -6.15 -3.16
N PHE A 562 5.16 -5.70 -3.83
CA PHE A 562 3.79 -5.86 -3.33
C PHE A 562 3.41 -7.34 -3.18
N CYS A 563 3.73 -8.20 -4.14
CA CYS A 563 3.48 -9.65 -4.06
C CYS A 563 4.23 -10.29 -2.89
N MET A 564 5.52 -9.96 -2.68
CA MET A 564 6.30 -10.43 -1.54
C MET A 564 5.68 -10.00 -0.21
N ALA A 565 5.39 -8.72 -0.07
CA ALA A 565 4.78 -8.18 1.15
C ALA A 565 3.40 -8.81 1.42
N ARG A 566 2.57 -9.00 0.39
CA ARG A 566 1.27 -9.64 0.53
C ARG A 566 1.38 -11.11 0.93
N SER A 567 2.36 -11.83 0.44
CA SER A 567 2.63 -13.21 0.85
C SER A 567 3.04 -13.30 2.32
N LEU A 568 3.93 -12.41 2.78
CA LEU A 568 4.33 -12.31 4.19
C LEU A 568 3.13 -11.97 5.07
N TYR A 569 2.35 -10.96 4.69
CA TYR A 569 1.13 -10.56 5.37
C TYR A 569 0.15 -11.73 5.53
N LYS A 570 -0.19 -12.42 4.45
CA LYS A 570 -1.10 -13.58 4.48
C LYS A 570 -0.60 -14.69 5.39
N THR A 571 0.69 -14.95 5.36
CA THR A 571 1.32 -15.96 6.22
C THR A 571 1.23 -15.56 7.69
N ILE A 572 1.54 -14.33 8.04
CA ILE A 572 1.46 -13.82 9.41
C ILE A 572 0.02 -13.93 9.95
N VAL A 573 -0.97 -13.45 9.17
CA VAL A 573 -2.38 -13.53 9.58
C VAL A 573 -2.81 -14.97 9.86
N ARG A 574 -2.49 -15.89 8.96
CA ARG A 574 -2.81 -17.32 9.12
C ARG A 574 -2.10 -17.94 10.31
N TYR A 575 -0.81 -17.65 10.44
CA TYR A 575 0.00 -18.20 11.51
C TYR A 575 -0.53 -17.81 12.89
N ILE A 576 -0.77 -16.52 13.11
CA ILE A 576 -1.28 -15.99 14.38
C ILE A 576 -2.70 -16.52 14.66
N ASN A 577 -3.60 -16.44 13.68
CA ASN A 577 -4.97 -16.91 13.89
C ASN A 577 -5.03 -18.41 14.16
N ASN A 578 -4.23 -19.22 13.48
CA ASN A 578 -4.11 -20.65 13.76
C ASN A 578 -3.59 -20.92 15.18
N ALA A 579 -2.59 -20.17 15.64
CA ALA A 579 -2.03 -20.29 16.99
C ALA A 579 -3.06 -20.05 18.10
N HIS A 580 -4.10 -19.25 17.81
CA HIS A 580 -5.21 -18.96 18.71
C HIS A 580 -6.51 -19.69 18.34
N GLY A 581 -6.50 -20.57 17.32
CA GLY A 581 -7.70 -21.28 16.85
C GLY A 581 -8.80 -20.34 16.34
N LYS A 582 -8.42 -19.21 15.74
CA LYS A 582 -9.34 -18.20 15.18
C LYS A 582 -9.47 -18.34 13.66
N PRO A 583 -10.65 -18.05 13.09
CA PRO A 583 -10.83 -18.03 11.64
C PRO A 583 -10.03 -16.88 11.01
N THR A 584 -9.57 -17.12 9.78
CA THR A 584 -8.77 -16.14 9.02
C THR A 584 -9.55 -15.64 7.80
N VAL A 585 -9.56 -14.34 7.61
CA VAL A 585 -9.99 -13.66 6.38
C VAL A 585 -8.87 -12.73 5.94
N ILE A 586 -8.52 -12.79 4.66
CA ILE A 586 -7.50 -11.92 4.09
C ILE A 586 -8.15 -10.61 3.63
N GLN A 587 -7.51 -9.47 3.86
CA GLN A 587 -7.98 -8.17 3.38
C GLN A 587 -8.12 -8.16 1.85
N PRO A 588 -9.07 -7.38 1.28
CA PRO A 588 -9.26 -7.28 -0.16
C PRO A 588 -8.07 -6.67 -0.89
N LEU A 589 -8.07 -6.78 -2.21
CA LEU A 589 -7.28 -5.93 -3.10
C LEU A 589 -7.99 -4.58 -3.34
N ALA A 590 -7.23 -3.56 -3.75
CA ALA A 590 -7.78 -2.26 -4.08
C ALA A 590 -8.88 -2.38 -5.16
N PRO A 591 -9.98 -1.62 -5.07
CA PRO A 591 -10.96 -1.54 -6.14
C PRO A 591 -10.35 -0.99 -7.43
N ASN A 592 -10.99 -1.28 -8.56
CA ASN A 592 -10.58 -0.80 -9.88
C ASN A 592 -11.75 -0.16 -10.64
N ALA A 593 -11.51 0.33 -11.85
CA ALA A 593 -12.50 1.00 -12.68
C ALA A 593 -13.25 2.11 -11.92
N PHE A 594 -12.51 2.88 -11.12
CA PHE A 594 -13.08 3.98 -10.35
C PHE A 594 -13.45 5.13 -11.26
N LYS A 595 -14.66 5.66 -11.09
CA LYS A 595 -15.18 6.78 -11.88
C LYS A 595 -16.15 7.65 -11.11
N ILE A 596 -16.21 8.91 -11.51
CA ILE A 596 -17.12 9.92 -10.98
C ILE A 596 -17.93 10.48 -12.15
N GLU A 597 -19.24 10.52 -12.02
CA GLU A 597 -20.17 11.05 -13.03
C GLU A 597 -21.18 11.99 -12.38
N PHE A 598 -21.52 13.11 -13.03
CA PHE A 598 -22.67 13.91 -12.61
C PHE A 598 -23.96 13.14 -12.94
N ILE A 599 -24.89 13.08 -11.98
CA ILE A 599 -26.26 12.60 -12.20
C ILE A 599 -27.27 13.72 -12.21
N ASP A 600 -26.98 14.80 -11.50
CA ASP A 600 -27.65 16.10 -11.58
C ASP A 600 -26.59 17.18 -11.27
N ARG A 601 -26.96 18.42 -11.18
CA ARG A 601 -26.10 19.61 -11.00
C ARG A 601 -24.90 19.37 -10.06
N ASP A 602 -25.13 19.42 -8.76
CA ASP A 602 -24.14 19.24 -7.68
C ASP A 602 -24.13 17.81 -7.11
N GLU A 603 -24.82 16.88 -7.76
CA GLU A 603 -24.91 15.49 -7.32
C GLU A 603 -24.01 14.61 -8.19
N VAL A 604 -23.04 13.96 -7.56
CA VAL A 604 -22.06 13.08 -8.21
C VAL A 604 -22.27 11.63 -7.77
N LYS A 605 -22.14 10.72 -8.71
CA LYS A 605 -22.09 9.28 -8.47
C LYS A 605 -20.65 8.81 -8.59
N LEU A 606 -20.14 8.26 -7.52
CA LEU A 606 -18.89 7.52 -7.46
C LEU A 606 -19.21 6.04 -7.67
N SER A 607 -18.48 5.36 -8.54
CA SER A 607 -18.65 3.91 -8.73
C SER A 607 -17.31 3.24 -9.08
N TRP A 608 -17.18 1.96 -8.73
CA TRP A 608 -15.96 1.17 -8.86
C TRP A 608 -16.31 -0.31 -9.00
N LYS A 609 -15.28 -1.15 -9.23
CA LYS A 609 -15.42 -2.61 -9.26
C LYS A 609 -14.51 -3.25 -8.22
N ALA A 610 -14.94 -4.39 -7.68
CA ALA A 610 -14.08 -5.23 -6.84
C ALA A 610 -12.96 -5.83 -7.67
N THR A 611 -11.76 -5.88 -7.11
CA THR A 611 -10.65 -6.66 -7.67
C THR A 611 -10.66 -8.05 -7.06
N GLU A 612 -10.69 -9.06 -7.90
CA GLU A 612 -10.62 -10.46 -7.47
C GLU A 612 -9.20 -10.86 -7.13
N ASP A 613 -9.00 -11.45 -5.95
CA ASP A 613 -7.76 -12.15 -5.62
C ASP A 613 -7.93 -13.65 -5.90
N LYS A 614 -7.39 -14.11 -7.03
CA LYS A 614 -7.53 -15.52 -7.48
C LYS A 614 -6.90 -16.52 -6.51
N LEU A 615 -5.93 -16.08 -5.70
CA LEU A 615 -5.26 -16.93 -4.72
C LEU A 615 -5.95 -16.89 -3.35
N GLU A 616 -6.83 -15.89 -3.12
CA GLU A 616 -7.45 -15.63 -1.83
C GLU A 616 -8.95 -15.30 -1.95
N PRO A 617 -9.79 -16.29 -2.15
CA PRO A 617 -11.24 -16.05 -2.25
C PRO A 617 -11.84 -15.38 -1.02
N SER A 618 -11.25 -15.59 0.17
CA SER A 618 -11.66 -14.91 1.39
C SER A 618 -11.44 -13.39 1.36
N ALA A 619 -10.61 -12.90 0.43
CA ALA A 619 -10.33 -11.49 0.24
C ALA A 619 -11.42 -10.73 -0.52
N TYR A 620 -12.55 -11.35 -0.84
CA TYR A 620 -13.65 -10.64 -1.49
C TYR A 620 -14.23 -9.55 -0.55
N PRO A 621 -14.46 -8.32 -1.06
CA PRO A 621 -14.96 -7.22 -0.23
C PRO A 621 -16.41 -7.44 0.21
N THR A 622 -16.71 -7.06 1.45
CA THR A 622 -18.07 -7.04 2.01
C THR A 622 -18.64 -5.63 2.07
N ALA A 623 -17.78 -4.63 1.97
CA ALA A 623 -18.10 -3.22 1.98
C ALA A 623 -16.94 -2.43 1.36
N TYR A 624 -17.13 -1.13 1.24
CA TYR A 624 -16.12 -0.19 0.76
C TYR A 624 -16.08 1.01 1.69
N ASN A 625 -14.92 1.62 1.85
CA ASN A 625 -14.78 2.88 2.58
C ASN A 625 -14.43 4.00 1.60
N VAL A 626 -15.25 5.04 1.54
CA VAL A 626 -15.09 6.18 0.64
C VAL A 626 -14.53 7.34 1.43
N TYR A 627 -13.31 7.73 1.13
CA TYR A 627 -12.62 8.87 1.74
C TYR A 627 -12.84 10.12 0.91
N THR A 628 -13.06 11.24 1.60
CA THR A 628 -13.33 12.54 0.98
C THR A 628 -12.38 13.59 1.51
N ALA A 629 -11.87 14.42 0.60
CA ALA A 629 -11.11 15.63 0.92
C ALA A 629 -11.61 16.80 0.06
N THR A 630 -11.36 18.03 0.49
CA THR A 630 -11.69 19.24 -0.26
C THR A 630 -10.45 20.09 -0.51
N GLY A 631 -10.25 20.52 -1.76
CA GLY A 631 -9.10 21.34 -2.13
C GLY A 631 -7.77 20.68 -1.76
N GLU A 632 -7.03 21.31 -0.86
CA GLU A 632 -5.71 20.85 -0.36
C GLU A 632 -5.80 20.17 1.03
N SER A 633 -7.01 19.96 1.58
CA SER A 633 -7.15 19.31 2.89
C SER A 633 -6.73 17.85 2.82
N ASP A 634 -6.35 17.29 3.97
CA ASP A 634 -6.20 15.84 4.12
C ASP A 634 -7.57 15.13 4.09
N PHE A 635 -7.55 13.83 3.82
CA PHE A 635 -8.76 13.01 3.77
C PHE A 635 -9.39 12.83 5.16
N ASP A 636 -10.72 12.70 5.16
CA ASP A 636 -11.47 12.27 6.33
C ASP A 636 -11.20 10.80 6.69
N ASN A 637 -11.91 10.26 7.70
CA ASN A 637 -11.78 8.85 8.10
C ASN A 637 -12.65 7.90 7.26
N GLY A 638 -13.27 8.41 6.21
CA GLY A 638 -14.10 7.67 5.28
C GLY A 638 -15.52 7.38 5.76
N SER A 639 -16.33 6.98 4.81
CA SER A 639 -17.72 6.56 5.01
C SER A 639 -17.94 5.16 4.45
N LEU A 640 -18.45 4.25 5.29
CA LEU A 640 -18.68 2.86 4.92
C LEU A 640 -19.88 2.72 3.99
N VAL A 641 -19.67 2.09 2.84
CA VAL A 641 -20.67 1.86 1.79
C VAL A 641 -20.74 0.37 1.48
N LEU A 642 -21.96 -0.20 1.46
CA LEU A 642 -22.16 -1.63 1.19
C LEU A 642 -22.21 -1.97 -0.30
N LYS A 643 -22.44 -0.98 -1.16
CA LYS A 643 -22.51 -1.15 -2.61
C LYS A 643 -21.22 -0.67 -3.27
N ASN A 644 -20.99 -1.10 -4.48
CA ASN A 644 -19.90 -0.65 -5.33
C ASN A 644 -20.12 0.73 -5.97
N TYR A 645 -20.99 1.54 -5.37
CA TYR A 645 -21.22 2.95 -5.71
C TYR A 645 -21.81 3.71 -4.54
N THR A 646 -21.66 5.04 -4.58
CA THR A 646 -22.36 5.99 -3.72
C THR A 646 -22.71 7.25 -4.48
N ILE A 647 -23.65 8.01 -3.95
CA ILE A 647 -24.08 9.30 -4.49
C ILE A 647 -23.85 10.35 -3.42
N LEU A 648 -23.23 11.46 -3.79
CA LEU A 648 -22.83 12.52 -2.88
C LEU A 648 -23.20 13.88 -3.49
N HIS A 649 -23.56 14.84 -2.62
CA HIS A 649 -23.66 16.25 -2.98
C HIS A 649 -22.34 16.96 -2.76
N ILE A 650 -21.90 17.75 -3.72
CA ILE A 650 -20.68 18.55 -3.65
C ILE A 650 -21.02 20.05 -3.63
N ILE A 651 -20.30 20.83 -2.86
CA ILE A 651 -20.51 22.28 -2.77
C ILE A 651 -20.05 22.94 -4.05
N PRO A 652 -20.90 23.76 -4.70
CA PRO A 652 -20.53 24.48 -5.92
C PRO A 652 -19.26 25.33 -5.72
N GLY A 653 -18.36 25.26 -6.69
CA GLY A 653 -17.08 25.97 -6.69
C GLY A 653 -15.99 25.35 -5.80
N VAL A 654 -16.28 24.27 -5.10
CA VAL A 654 -15.31 23.54 -4.27
C VAL A 654 -14.88 22.26 -4.99
N GLN A 655 -13.58 22.07 -5.14
CA GLN A 655 -13.00 20.81 -5.61
C GLN A 655 -13.09 19.75 -4.51
N TYR A 656 -13.66 18.61 -4.84
CA TYR A 656 -13.67 17.40 -4.02
C TYR A 656 -12.70 16.37 -4.58
N ASN A 657 -12.00 15.68 -3.70
CA ASN A 657 -11.10 14.59 -4.03
C ASN A 657 -11.57 13.33 -3.29
N PHE A 658 -11.54 12.20 -3.96
CA PHE A 658 -12.05 10.93 -3.45
C PHE A 658 -11.06 9.80 -3.71
N LYS A 659 -10.96 8.89 -2.77
CA LYS A 659 -10.35 7.56 -2.93
C LYS A 659 -11.24 6.52 -2.27
N VAL A 660 -11.16 5.30 -2.74
CA VAL A 660 -11.99 4.20 -2.26
C VAL A 660 -11.13 3.01 -1.88
N THR A 661 -11.41 2.42 -0.75
CA THR A 661 -10.84 1.13 -0.34
C THR A 661 -11.91 0.06 -0.26
N ALA A 662 -11.51 -1.18 -0.41
CA ALA A 662 -12.37 -2.34 -0.18
C ALA A 662 -12.16 -2.86 1.24
N VAL A 663 -13.25 -3.27 1.89
CA VAL A 663 -13.24 -3.71 3.28
C VAL A 663 -13.93 -5.06 3.42
N ASN A 664 -13.35 -5.92 4.26
CA ASN A 664 -13.99 -7.13 4.76
C ASN A 664 -13.62 -7.35 6.23
N ARG A 665 -13.96 -8.51 6.80
CA ARG A 665 -13.64 -8.83 8.20
C ARG A 665 -12.15 -9.02 8.49
N GLY A 666 -11.34 -9.26 7.46
CA GLY A 666 -9.89 -9.40 7.54
C GLY A 666 -9.15 -8.09 7.56
N GLY A 667 -9.80 -7.01 7.07
CA GLY A 667 -9.18 -5.69 7.03
C GLY A 667 -9.59 -4.86 5.83
N GLU A 668 -8.81 -3.82 5.58
CA GLU A 668 -8.97 -2.83 4.52
C GLU A 668 -7.88 -2.97 3.46
N SER A 669 -8.24 -2.77 2.19
CA SER A 669 -7.30 -2.76 1.07
C SER A 669 -6.44 -1.49 1.02
N PHE A 670 -5.45 -1.49 0.14
CA PHE A 670 -4.89 -0.24 -0.40
C PHE A 670 -5.99 0.54 -1.14
N PRO A 671 -5.86 1.88 -1.24
CA PRO A 671 -6.84 2.72 -1.94
C PRO A 671 -6.75 2.57 -3.47
N THR A 672 -7.81 3.02 -4.16
CA THR A 672 -7.76 3.42 -5.56
C THR A 672 -6.85 4.63 -5.74
N GLU A 673 -6.60 5.02 -6.98
CA GLU A 673 -6.14 6.36 -7.33
C GLU A 673 -7.08 7.44 -6.76
N ILE A 674 -6.56 8.67 -6.61
CA ILE A 674 -7.38 9.81 -6.19
C ILE A 674 -8.04 10.44 -7.41
N LEU A 675 -9.37 10.44 -7.41
CA LEU A 675 -10.18 11.14 -8.42
C LEU A 675 -10.81 12.40 -7.85
N SER A 676 -11.14 13.34 -8.73
CA SER A 676 -11.67 14.64 -8.34
C SER A 676 -12.98 14.97 -9.05
N ALA A 677 -13.80 15.81 -8.42
CA ALA A 677 -14.98 16.43 -8.99
C ALA A 677 -15.06 17.92 -8.64
N LEU A 678 -15.56 18.71 -9.58
CA LEU A 678 -15.80 20.14 -9.38
C LEU A 678 -17.08 20.55 -10.15
N TYR A 679 -18.07 21.08 -9.44
CA TYR A 679 -19.24 21.67 -10.03
C TYR A 679 -19.15 23.20 -10.04
N GLN A 680 -19.24 23.81 -11.23
CA GLN A 680 -19.29 25.26 -11.42
C GLN A 680 -20.69 25.66 -11.95
N PRO A 681 -21.52 26.35 -11.17
CA PRO A 681 -22.93 26.63 -11.59
C PRO A 681 -23.09 27.39 -12.89
N SER A 682 -22.06 28.17 -13.28
CA SER A 682 -22.05 28.93 -14.53
C SER A 682 -21.54 28.15 -15.73
N ALA A 683 -20.98 26.97 -15.51
CA ALA A 683 -20.39 26.14 -16.55
C ALA A 683 -21.45 25.38 -17.33
N THR A 684 -21.30 25.37 -18.64
CA THR A 684 -22.13 24.57 -19.58
C THR A 684 -21.35 23.44 -20.23
N LYS A 685 -20.04 23.37 -19.98
CA LYS A 685 -19.12 22.37 -20.52
C LYS A 685 -18.52 21.56 -19.40
N THR A 686 -18.39 20.26 -19.62
CA THR A 686 -17.75 19.35 -18.66
C THR A 686 -16.48 18.75 -19.26
N VAL A 687 -15.40 18.79 -18.52
CA VAL A 687 -14.12 18.12 -18.82
C VAL A 687 -14.06 16.83 -18.02
N LEU A 688 -13.73 15.74 -18.68
CA LEU A 688 -13.40 14.46 -18.04
C LEU A 688 -11.88 14.37 -17.90
N VAL A 689 -11.39 14.34 -16.67
CA VAL A 689 -9.98 14.07 -16.39
C VAL A 689 -9.78 12.58 -16.19
N VAL A 690 -8.85 11.99 -16.91
CA VAL A 690 -8.63 10.54 -16.94
C VAL A 690 -7.26 10.24 -16.37
N ASN A 691 -7.20 9.45 -15.29
CA ASN A 691 -5.93 8.90 -14.82
C ASN A 691 -5.52 7.71 -15.70
N GLY A 692 -4.52 7.92 -16.55
CA GLY A 692 -3.89 6.88 -17.38
C GLY A 692 -2.45 6.57 -16.95
N PHE A 693 -1.97 7.18 -15.86
CA PHE A 693 -0.65 6.93 -15.30
C PHE A 693 -0.75 5.95 -14.11
N ASP A 694 -0.66 4.66 -14.40
CA ASP A 694 -0.68 3.59 -13.39
C ASP A 694 0.63 2.78 -13.33
N ARG A 695 1.65 3.16 -14.12
CA ARG A 695 2.93 2.48 -14.17
C ARG A 695 3.68 2.54 -12.85
N LEU A 696 4.13 1.36 -12.42
CA LEU A 696 5.14 1.12 -11.39
C LEU A 696 6.18 0.16 -11.98
N SER A 697 7.45 0.51 -11.98
CA SER A 697 8.48 -0.32 -12.63
C SER A 697 9.85 -0.16 -11.99
N ALA A 698 10.68 -1.19 -12.16
CA ALA A 698 12.11 -1.11 -11.92
C ALA A 698 12.77 -0.09 -12.88
N PRO A 699 14.03 0.31 -12.63
CA PRO A 699 14.83 0.99 -13.62
C PRO A 699 15.04 0.16 -14.88
N ALA A 700 15.37 0.83 -16.00
CA ALA A 700 15.59 0.14 -17.28
C ALA A 700 16.60 -0.99 -17.14
N VAL A 701 16.22 -2.19 -17.60
CA VAL A 701 17.06 -3.39 -17.56
C VAL A 701 17.97 -3.44 -18.79
N ILE A 702 19.22 -3.82 -18.57
CA ILE A 702 20.16 -4.26 -19.61
C ILE A 702 20.55 -5.70 -19.25
N ASP A 703 20.26 -6.64 -20.13
CA ASP A 703 20.72 -8.03 -20.02
C ASP A 703 21.01 -8.60 -21.40
N ASN A 704 22.28 -8.94 -21.62
CA ASN A 704 22.74 -9.62 -22.82
C ASN A 704 23.94 -10.54 -22.46
N ASP A 705 24.58 -11.11 -23.46
CA ASP A 705 25.68 -12.09 -23.25
C ASP A 705 26.87 -11.52 -22.43
N SER A 706 27.08 -10.21 -22.45
CA SER A 706 28.27 -9.57 -21.90
C SER A 706 28.00 -8.70 -20.66
N ILE A 707 26.87 -8.02 -20.63
CA ILE A 707 26.54 -7.04 -19.60
C ILE A 707 25.15 -7.26 -19.02
N GLN A 708 25.02 -6.90 -17.75
CA GLN A 708 23.79 -7.10 -16.98
C GLN A 708 23.63 -6.02 -15.89
N GLY A 709 22.41 -5.51 -15.71
CA GLY A 709 22.14 -4.54 -14.65
C GLY A 709 21.05 -3.53 -14.99
N PHE A 710 21.01 -2.42 -14.21
CA PHE A 710 20.03 -1.34 -14.34
C PHE A 710 20.64 -0.08 -14.93
N ASP A 711 20.05 0.45 -15.99
CA ASP A 711 20.43 1.71 -16.62
C ASP A 711 19.52 2.87 -16.16
N PHE A 712 19.89 3.49 -15.06
CA PHE A 712 19.19 4.66 -14.50
C PHE A 712 19.20 5.89 -15.42
N ASN A 713 20.13 5.99 -16.35
CA ASN A 713 20.18 7.12 -17.29
C ASN A 713 19.11 6.98 -18.37
N LYS A 714 18.80 5.74 -18.76
CA LYS A 714 17.77 5.46 -19.73
C LYS A 714 16.37 5.60 -19.13
N ASP A 715 16.17 5.04 -17.93
CA ASP A 715 14.93 5.13 -17.15
C ASP A 715 15.22 4.80 -15.69
N PRO A 716 14.99 5.71 -14.75
CA PRO A 716 15.20 5.44 -13.34
C PRO A 716 14.11 4.54 -12.71
N GLY A 717 13.08 4.13 -13.50
CA GLY A 717 11.92 3.44 -13.00
C GLY A 717 10.90 4.37 -12.34
N VAL A 718 9.85 3.77 -11.81
CA VAL A 718 8.76 4.48 -11.10
C VAL A 718 8.42 3.72 -9.84
N SER A 719 8.77 4.26 -8.67
CA SER A 719 8.42 3.69 -7.37
C SER A 719 6.94 3.93 -7.03
N TYR A 720 6.43 3.18 -6.05
CA TYR A 720 5.15 3.47 -5.42
C TYR A 720 5.35 4.58 -4.38
N GLY A 721 4.93 5.80 -4.73
CA GLY A 721 5.17 6.98 -3.92
C GLY A 721 6.65 7.22 -3.62
N LEU A 722 6.90 7.88 -2.49
CA LEU A 722 8.24 8.20 -2.02
C LEU A 722 9.07 6.94 -1.73
N THR A 723 10.35 6.94 -2.09
CA THR A 723 11.29 5.87 -1.75
C THR A 723 12.63 6.43 -1.30
N ALA A 724 13.28 5.72 -0.34
CA ALA A 724 14.67 5.93 0.05
C ALA A 724 15.56 4.75 -0.38
N GLY A 725 15.09 3.91 -1.30
CA GLY A 725 15.69 2.61 -1.63
C GLY A 725 16.95 2.68 -2.50
N TRP A 726 17.30 3.84 -3.04
CA TRP A 726 18.41 3.97 -3.97
C TRP A 726 19.70 4.44 -3.29
N ASN A 727 20.81 3.79 -3.60
CA ASN A 727 22.13 4.17 -3.15
C ASN A 727 22.89 4.96 -4.22
N GLY A 728 22.81 4.51 -5.49
CA GLY A 728 23.44 5.19 -6.62
C GLY A 728 23.31 4.43 -7.92
N LYS A 729 23.81 5.02 -9.01
CA LYS A 729 23.77 4.39 -10.33
C LYS A 729 24.74 3.22 -10.41
N GLN A 730 24.37 2.18 -11.14
CA GLN A 730 25.25 1.05 -11.39
C GLN A 730 26.46 1.49 -12.24
N ILE A 731 27.64 1.03 -11.85
CA ILE A 731 28.94 1.38 -12.47
C ILE A 731 29.50 0.20 -13.23
N CYS A 732 29.42 -1.02 -12.69
CA CYS A 732 29.94 -2.22 -13.31
C CYS A 732 28.82 -3.13 -13.82
N PHE A 733 28.81 -3.38 -15.14
CA PHE A 733 27.83 -4.21 -15.84
C PHE A 733 28.41 -5.53 -16.36
N ASP A 734 29.72 -5.78 -16.24
CA ASP A 734 30.42 -6.92 -16.86
C ASP A 734 30.08 -8.24 -16.18
N LYS A 735 29.40 -9.16 -16.88
CA LYS A 735 29.03 -10.51 -16.41
C LYS A 735 30.23 -11.36 -15.99
N LYS A 736 31.44 -11.07 -16.51
CA LYS A 736 32.68 -11.76 -16.09
C LYS A 736 33.08 -11.41 -14.65
N LYS A 737 32.46 -10.41 -14.07
CA LYS A 737 32.71 -9.91 -12.71
C LYS A 737 31.68 -10.39 -11.68
N ILE A 738 30.87 -11.38 -12.03
CA ILE A 738 29.92 -12.03 -11.08
C ILE A 738 30.71 -12.61 -9.91
N GLY A 739 30.24 -12.34 -8.68
CA GLY A 739 30.81 -12.84 -7.44
C GLY A 739 32.07 -12.11 -6.96
N ILE A 740 32.50 -11.03 -7.64
CA ILE A 740 33.52 -10.13 -7.14
C ILE A 740 32.83 -9.09 -6.24
N GLU A 741 33.29 -8.97 -5.00
CA GLU A 741 32.76 -7.99 -4.06
C GLU A 741 33.40 -6.62 -4.24
N GLY A 742 32.61 -5.55 -3.99
CA GLY A 742 33.07 -4.17 -3.99
C GLY A 742 33.33 -3.58 -5.38
N PRO A 743 34.17 -2.51 -5.44
CA PRO A 743 34.44 -1.80 -6.70
C PRO A 743 34.96 -2.73 -7.79
N GLY A 744 34.31 -2.74 -8.95
CA GLY A 744 34.66 -3.60 -10.09
C GLY A 744 33.93 -4.95 -10.14
N GLY A 745 33.12 -5.32 -9.16
CA GLY A 745 32.22 -6.46 -9.24
C GLY A 745 30.94 -6.13 -10.01
N LEU A 746 30.31 -7.14 -10.64
CA LEU A 746 29.01 -6.96 -11.29
C LEU A 746 28.00 -6.38 -10.33
N GLY A 747 27.27 -5.39 -10.78
CA GLY A 747 26.21 -4.73 -10.01
C GLY A 747 26.72 -3.60 -9.10
N TYR A 748 28.03 -3.45 -8.90
CA TYR A 748 28.56 -2.37 -8.08
C TYR A 748 28.00 -1.02 -8.52
N CYS A 749 27.50 -0.24 -7.57
CA CYS A 749 26.89 1.07 -7.80
C CYS A 749 27.53 2.15 -6.90
N GLY A 750 27.30 3.40 -7.27
CA GLY A 750 27.72 4.57 -6.50
C GLY A 750 26.92 4.74 -5.20
N ASP A 751 27.14 5.86 -4.55
CA ASP A 751 26.44 6.29 -3.34
C ASP A 751 25.88 7.72 -3.44
N GLU A 752 25.78 8.26 -4.67
CA GLU A 752 25.33 9.63 -4.93
C GLU A 752 23.84 9.86 -4.65
N LEU A 753 23.06 8.79 -4.51
CA LEU A 753 21.64 8.86 -4.13
C LEU A 753 21.41 8.45 -2.66
N ALA A 754 22.43 8.01 -1.96
CA ALA A 754 22.31 7.55 -0.59
C ALA A 754 21.75 8.65 0.33
N GLY A 755 20.67 8.36 1.05
CA GLY A 755 19.99 9.33 1.90
C GLY A 755 19.07 10.30 1.16
N SER A 756 18.96 10.19 -0.17
CA SER A 756 17.98 10.92 -0.97
C SER A 756 16.64 10.19 -0.94
N PHE A 757 15.56 10.96 -0.79
CA PHE A 757 14.23 10.48 -1.04
C PHE A 757 13.85 10.84 -2.47
N ILE A 758 13.21 9.91 -3.17
CA ILE A 758 12.82 10.06 -4.57
C ILE A 758 11.35 9.73 -4.66
N ASP A 759 10.60 10.69 -5.20
CA ASP A 759 9.17 10.54 -5.41
C ASP A 759 8.88 9.77 -6.71
N GLY A 760 7.84 8.93 -6.67
CA GLY A 760 7.40 8.10 -7.78
C GLY A 760 5.94 8.37 -8.16
N ASN A 761 5.12 7.34 -8.31
CA ASN A 761 3.71 7.50 -8.62
C ASN A 761 2.87 7.51 -7.34
N ASP A 762 2.31 8.67 -7.00
CA ASP A 762 1.41 8.89 -5.87
C ASP A 762 -0.06 8.63 -6.20
N PHE A 763 -0.40 8.44 -7.47
CA PHE A 763 -1.76 8.22 -7.96
C PHE A 763 -2.75 9.35 -7.64
N ASP A 764 -2.30 10.61 -7.57
CA ASP A 764 -3.14 11.75 -7.18
C ASP A 764 -3.12 12.94 -8.18
N TYR A 765 -2.51 12.79 -9.35
CA TYR A 765 -2.31 13.86 -10.33
C TYR A 765 -3.61 14.41 -10.95
N VAL A 766 -4.70 13.66 -10.90
CA VAL A 766 -6.06 14.14 -11.24
C VAL A 766 -6.45 15.35 -10.40
N LYS A 767 -6.04 15.39 -9.13
CA LYS A 767 -6.23 16.52 -8.22
C LYS A 767 -5.59 17.80 -8.77
N GLU A 768 -4.36 17.71 -9.29
CA GLU A 768 -3.60 18.82 -9.83
C GLU A 768 -4.17 19.36 -11.14
N HIS A 769 -4.55 18.44 -12.05
CA HIS A 769 -5.22 18.81 -13.30
C HIS A 769 -6.58 19.47 -13.05
N THR A 770 -7.40 18.89 -12.17
CA THR A 770 -8.68 19.48 -11.77
C THR A 770 -8.50 20.89 -11.20
N GLN A 771 -7.49 21.09 -10.36
CA GLN A 771 -7.17 22.38 -9.77
C GLN A 771 -6.75 23.41 -10.84
N ALA A 772 -5.92 22.99 -11.81
CA ALA A 772 -5.53 23.83 -12.91
C ALA A 772 -6.73 24.23 -13.80
N ILE A 773 -7.62 23.26 -14.12
CA ILE A 773 -8.87 23.51 -14.87
C ILE A 773 -9.79 24.46 -14.10
N ALA A 774 -9.89 24.30 -12.78
CA ALA A 774 -10.72 25.14 -11.91
C ALA A 774 -10.37 26.64 -12.03
N THR A 775 -9.08 26.96 -12.24
CA THR A 775 -8.63 28.37 -12.40
C THR A 775 -9.19 29.05 -13.64
N ALA A 776 -9.66 28.31 -14.64
CA ALA A 776 -10.33 28.86 -15.80
C ALA A 776 -11.77 29.33 -15.50
N GLY A 777 -12.41 28.80 -14.44
CA GLY A 777 -13.72 29.24 -13.93
C GLY A 777 -14.93 28.93 -14.83
N LYS A 778 -14.74 28.11 -15.88
CA LYS A 778 -15.73 27.92 -16.97
C LYS A 778 -16.20 26.50 -17.16
N TYR A 779 -15.64 25.53 -16.41
CA TYR A 779 -15.84 24.12 -16.65
C TYR A 779 -16.25 23.36 -15.40
N ASN A 780 -17.19 22.43 -15.57
CA ASN A 780 -17.38 21.35 -14.62
C ASN A 780 -16.29 20.30 -14.86
N VAL A 781 -15.89 19.58 -13.80
CA VAL A 781 -14.89 18.52 -13.88
C VAL A 781 -15.43 17.28 -13.19
N VAL A 782 -15.27 16.13 -13.82
CA VAL A 782 -15.35 14.80 -13.21
C VAL A 782 -14.15 14.01 -13.71
N SER A 783 -13.91 12.86 -13.11
CA SER A 783 -12.73 12.07 -13.44
C SER A 783 -12.99 10.57 -13.40
N CYS A 784 -12.09 9.81 -14.03
CA CYS A 784 -12.11 8.36 -14.00
C CYS A 784 -10.70 7.77 -14.18
N SER A 785 -10.57 6.50 -13.83
CA SER A 785 -9.44 5.69 -14.23
C SER A 785 -9.50 5.33 -15.72
N ALA A 786 -8.36 5.09 -16.37
CA ALA A 786 -8.31 4.68 -17.77
C ALA A 786 -9.03 3.36 -18.02
N ASP A 787 -8.91 2.38 -17.11
CA ASP A 787 -9.57 1.07 -17.24
C ASP A 787 -11.11 1.15 -17.24
N ALA A 788 -11.71 2.19 -16.66
CA ALA A 788 -13.15 2.43 -16.78
C ALA A 788 -13.57 2.78 -18.21
N ILE A 789 -12.71 3.49 -18.97
CA ILE A 789 -12.93 3.79 -20.39
C ILE A 789 -12.70 2.52 -21.22
N GLU A 790 -11.60 1.84 -20.99
CA GLU A 790 -11.18 0.64 -21.72
C GLU A 790 -12.21 -0.49 -21.63
N ARG A 791 -12.89 -0.61 -20.51
CA ARG A 791 -14.01 -1.54 -20.29
C ARG A 791 -15.33 -1.07 -20.87
N GLY A 792 -15.42 0.18 -21.36
CA GLY A 792 -16.67 0.77 -21.85
C GLY A 792 -17.65 1.18 -20.74
N ASP A 793 -17.18 1.30 -19.51
CA ASP A 793 -18.00 1.73 -18.37
C ASP A 793 -18.33 3.24 -18.40
N ILE A 794 -17.62 4.02 -19.23
CA ILE A 794 -17.82 5.46 -19.46
C ILE A 794 -18.07 5.75 -20.93
N LYS A 795 -19.04 6.63 -21.22
CA LYS A 795 -19.31 7.15 -22.55
C LYS A 795 -18.67 8.52 -22.73
N LEU A 796 -17.56 8.61 -23.45
CA LEU A 796 -16.83 9.84 -23.69
C LEU A 796 -17.68 10.94 -24.34
N SER A 797 -18.69 10.57 -25.15
CA SER A 797 -19.62 11.52 -25.81
C SER A 797 -20.42 12.39 -24.84
N ASN A 798 -20.45 12.07 -23.56
CA ASN A 798 -21.10 12.88 -22.53
C ASN A 798 -20.28 14.11 -22.12
N TYR A 799 -19.03 14.21 -22.57
CA TYR A 799 -18.09 15.24 -22.14
C TYR A 799 -17.67 16.11 -23.32
N THR A 800 -17.40 17.39 -23.03
CA THR A 800 -16.97 18.35 -24.06
C THR A 800 -15.48 18.19 -24.40
N ALA A 801 -14.68 17.82 -23.42
CA ALA A 801 -13.27 17.51 -23.61
C ALA A 801 -12.84 16.38 -22.66
N VAL A 802 -11.84 15.62 -23.09
CA VAL A 802 -11.13 14.62 -22.28
C VAL A 802 -9.72 15.15 -22.05
N ASP A 803 -9.26 15.11 -20.81
CA ASP A 803 -7.88 15.41 -20.38
C ASP A 803 -7.26 14.11 -19.85
N LEU A 804 -6.43 13.45 -20.68
CA LEU A 804 -5.81 12.16 -20.38
C LEU A 804 -4.39 12.37 -19.86
N ILE A 805 -4.19 12.02 -18.61
CA ILE A 805 -2.91 12.05 -17.88
C ILE A 805 -2.20 10.73 -18.13
N LEU A 806 -1.02 10.75 -18.75
CA LEU A 806 -0.21 9.56 -19.01
C LEU A 806 1.13 9.57 -18.28
N GLY A 807 1.53 10.70 -17.67
CA GLY A 807 2.73 10.78 -16.85
C GLY A 807 3.94 10.12 -17.49
N LEU A 808 4.47 9.10 -16.82
CA LEU A 808 5.56 8.25 -17.30
C LEU A 808 5.07 6.87 -17.81
N GLN A 809 3.81 6.79 -18.25
CA GLN A 809 3.21 5.55 -18.77
C GLN A 809 3.89 5.10 -20.05
N LYS A 810 4.38 3.86 -20.08
CA LYS A 810 4.94 3.19 -21.25
C LYS A 810 5.00 1.68 -21.06
N TYR A 811 5.22 0.94 -22.14
CA TYR A 811 5.50 -0.49 -22.08
C TYR A 811 6.85 -0.76 -21.42
N ASP A 812 6.85 -1.74 -20.51
CA ASP A 812 8.04 -2.27 -19.88
C ASP A 812 7.94 -3.81 -19.87
N VAL A 813 8.81 -4.45 -20.64
CA VAL A 813 8.82 -5.92 -20.79
C VAL A 813 9.24 -6.64 -19.51
N HIS A 814 9.97 -5.95 -18.63
CA HIS A 814 10.51 -6.49 -17.38
C HIS A 814 9.57 -6.31 -16.19
N SER A 815 8.49 -5.52 -16.35
CA SER A 815 7.51 -5.36 -15.27
C SER A 815 6.53 -6.54 -15.20
N LEU A 816 6.18 -6.95 -13.98
CA LEU A 816 5.18 -7.98 -13.74
C LEU A 816 3.79 -7.60 -14.26
N LYS A 817 3.48 -6.31 -14.31
CA LYS A 817 2.23 -5.77 -14.82
C LYS A 817 2.47 -5.21 -16.23
N TYR A 818 1.53 -5.51 -17.14
CA TYR A 818 1.55 -4.92 -18.47
C TYR A 818 1.14 -3.45 -18.41
N TYR A 819 1.97 -2.59 -18.97
CA TYR A 819 1.72 -1.17 -19.15
C TYR A 819 1.82 -0.79 -20.64
N LYS A 820 1.10 0.23 -21.05
CA LYS A 820 1.14 0.80 -22.40
C LYS A 820 0.64 2.24 -22.36
N THR A 821 1.28 3.14 -23.08
CA THR A 821 0.84 4.55 -23.14
C THR A 821 -0.59 4.67 -23.68
N PHE A 822 -0.90 4.00 -24.77
CA PHE A 822 -2.28 3.88 -25.28
C PHE A 822 -2.56 2.40 -25.56
N THR A 823 -3.42 1.81 -24.79
CA THR A 823 -3.93 0.47 -25.06
C THR A 823 -4.79 0.47 -26.33
N PRO A 824 -4.98 -0.66 -27.02
CA PRO A 824 -5.87 -0.73 -28.18
C PRO A 824 -7.28 -0.21 -27.90
N GLU A 825 -7.78 -0.46 -26.68
CA GLU A 825 -9.09 -0.04 -26.21
C GLU A 825 -9.15 1.49 -26.08
N MET A 826 -8.15 2.11 -25.46
CA MET A 826 -8.03 3.56 -25.32
C MET A 826 -7.91 4.24 -26.70
N GLN A 827 -7.08 3.69 -27.60
CA GLN A 827 -6.98 4.18 -28.99
C GLN A 827 -8.34 4.22 -29.69
N ASN A 828 -9.11 3.13 -29.61
CA ASN A 828 -10.43 3.03 -30.22
C ASN A 828 -11.43 4.01 -29.57
N ALA A 829 -11.39 4.18 -28.27
CA ALA A 829 -12.23 5.11 -27.54
C ALA A 829 -11.99 6.56 -27.97
N LEU A 830 -10.72 7.01 -27.98
CA LEU A 830 -10.33 8.35 -28.39
C LEU A 830 -10.60 8.62 -29.87
N GLN A 831 -10.37 7.64 -30.76
CA GLN A 831 -10.68 7.75 -32.17
C GLN A 831 -12.19 7.93 -32.39
N THR A 832 -13.01 7.11 -31.76
CA THR A 832 -14.47 7.23 -31.82
C THR A 832 -14.93 8.56 -31.25
N TYR A 833 -14.34 9.00 -30.16
CA TYR A 833 -14.67 10.27 -29.52
C TYR A 833 -14.37 11.47 -30.41
N SER A 834 -13.20 11.51 -31.06
CA SER A 834 -12.83 12.56 -32.00
C SER A 834 -13.76 12.64 -33.25
N GLN A 835 -14.18 11.48 -33.76
CA GLN A 835 -15.14 11.39 -34.86
C GLN A 835 -16.55 11.90 -34.50
N ASN A 836 -16.88 11.92 -33.20
CA ASN A 836 -18.12 12.45 -32.65
C ASN A 836 -17.97 13.84 -32.01
N HIS A 837 -17.05 14.64 -32.53
CA HIS A 837 -16.80 16.03 -32.13
C HIS A 837 -16.25 16.24 -30.71
N GLY A 838 -15.64 15.22 -30.13
CA GLY A 838 -15.03 15.29 -28.81
C GLY A 838 -13.62 15.89 -28.86
N ASN A 839 -13.30 16.85 -27.98
CA ASN A 839 -12.00 17.47 -27.90
C ASN A 839 -11.05 16.68 -26.99
N ILE A 840 -9.78 16.58 -27.38
CA ILE A 840 -8.80 15.71 -26.72
C ILE A 840 -7.62 16.55 -26.22
N ILE A 841 -7.29 16.40 -24.95
CA ILE A 841 -6.03 16.85 -24.31
C ILE A 841 -5.31 15.59 -23.83
N VAL A 842 -4.02 15.45 -24.16
CA VAL A 842 -3.20 14.33 -23.72
C VAL A 842 -1.86 14.89 -23.25
N SER A 843 -1.34 14.40 -22.13
CA SER A 843 -0.01 14.75 -21.65
C SER A 843 0.74 13.53 -21.11
N GLY A 844 2.03 13.42 -21.40
CA GLY A 844 2.89 12.34 -20.92
C GLY A 844 4.24 12.30 -21.63
N SER A 845 5.22 11.65 -21.01
CA SER A 845 6.60 11.61 -21.52
C SER A 845 6.79 10.75 -22.75
N TYR A 846 5.99 9.69 -22.94
CA TYR A 846 6.21 8.64 -23.95
C TYR A 846 5.07 8.52 -24.96
N ILE A 847 4.51 9.67 -25.38
CA ILE A 847 3.33 9.75 -26.26
C ILE A 847 3.59 9.10 -27.62
N ALA A 848 4.79 9.24 -28.14
CA ALA A 848 5.15 8.78 -29.49
C ALA A 848 6.12 7.59 -29.47
N SER A 849 7.10 7.58 -28.58
CA SER A 849 8.17 6.56 -28.53
C SER A 849 7.64 5.16 -28.16
N ASP A 850 6.57 5.08 -27.36
CA ASP A 850 5.94 3.80 -26.99
C ASP A 850 5.01 3.26 -28.11
N MET A 851 4.71 4.03 -29.13
CA MET A 851 3.80 3.70 -30.23
C MET A 851 4.58 3.18 -31.45
N THR A 852 4.90 1.89 -31.45
CA THR A 852 5.88 1.29 -32.36
C THR A 852 5.29 0.67 -33.61
N THR A 853 4.05 0.16 -33.58
CA THR A 853 3.40 -0.49 -34.71
C THR A 853 2.79 0.51 -35.70
N ASP A 854 2.58 0.11 -36.96
CA ASP A 854 1.98 0.95 -37.99
C ASP A 854 0.56 1.42 -37.60
N ARG A 855 -0.22 0.57 -36.96
CA ARG A 855 -1.55 0.93 -36.45
C ARG A 855 -1.45 2.03 -35.40
N GLU A 856 -0.55 1.91 -34.47
CA GLU A 856 -0.32 2.89 -33.39
C GLU A 856 0.16 4.24 -33.96
N LYS A 857 1.10 4.21 -34.93
CA LYS A 857 1.55 5.40 -35.66
C LYS A 857 0.43 6.07 -36.46
N MET A 858 -0.48 5.26 -37.04
CA MET A 858 -1.67 5.80 -37.70
C MET A 858 -2.64 6.46 -36.71
N PHE A 859 -2.81 5.88 -35.51
CA PHE A 859 -3.60 6.51 -34.43
C PHE A 859 -3.02 7.87 -34.05
N LEU A 860 -1.69 7.95 -33.78
CA LEU A 860 -1.02 9.20 -33.49
C LEU A 860 -1.28 10.25 -34.59
N LYS A 861 -1.03 9.89 -35.86
CA LYS A 861 -1.16 10.79 -37.01
C LYS A 861 -2.62 11.24 -37.24
N ASN A 862 -3.56 10.33 -37.15
CA ASN A 862 -4.95 10.60 -37.56
C ASN A 862 -5.79 11.19 -36.44
N THR A 863 -5.53 10.79 -35.17
CA THR A 863 -6.34 11.20 -34.02
C THR A 863 -5.66 12.28 -33.20
N LEU A 864 -4.39 12.09 -32.80
CA LEU A 864 -3.66 13.06 -31.99
C LEU A 864 -2.91 14.10 -32.84
N LYS A 865 -2.84 13.90 -34.15
CA LYS A 865 -2.20 14.79 -35.13
C LYS A 865 -0.71 15.01 -34.93
N VAL A 866 -0.05 13.98 -34.40
CA VAL A 866 1.41 13.97 -34.18
C VAL A 866 2.07 12.90 -35.03
N THR A 867 3.32 13.14 -35.36
CA THR A 867 4.22 12.15 -35.95
C THR A 867 5.44 12.05 -35.03
N THR A 868 6.10 10.90 -35.01
CA THR A 868 7.33 10.69 -34.25
C THR A 868 8.46 11.55 -34.85
N ALA A 869 9.19 12.28 -34.01
CA ALA A 869 10.54 12.68 -34.29
C ALA A 869 11.52 11.57 -33.90
N GLU A 870 12.67 11.49 -34.51
CA GLU A 870 13.76 10.66 -34.00
C GLU A 870 14.17 11.22 -32.65
N THR A 871 13.97 10.45 -31.58
CA THR A 871 14.28 10.88 -30.22
C THR A 871 15.75 10.76 -29.96
N ASP A 872 16.41 11.92 -29.78
CA ASP A 872 17.63 11.99 -28.99
C ASP A 872 17.22 12.27 -27.54
N SER A 873 17.12 11.22 -26.72
CA SER A 873 16.56 11.22 -25.37
C SER A 873 17.38 12.00 -24.32
N THR A 874 18.35 12.77 -24.73
CA THR A 874 19.26 13.53 -23.86
C THR A 874 18.96 15.03 -23.80
N ASN A 875 17.68 15.41 -23.83
CA ASN A 875 17.31 16.82 -23.62
C ASN A 875 17.74 17.27 -22.21
N SER A 876 18.95 17.79 -22.11
CA SER A 876 19.53 18.21 -20.84
C SER A 876 18.90 19.47 -20.25
N ASP A 877 18.08 20.20 -21.01
CA ASP A 877 17.45 21.44 -20.57
C ASP A 877 15.94 21.42 -20.82
N MET A 878 15.21 21.03 -19.78
CA MET A 878 13.74 20.92 -19.80
C MET A 878 13.02 22.28 -19.69
N GLN A 879 13.61 23.32 -20.20
CA GLN A 879 12.94 24.59 -20.40
C GLN A 879 12.03 24.51 -21.63
N ILE A 880 10.79 24.93 -21.49
CA ILE A 880 9.77 24.86 -22.52
C ILE A 880 9.25 26.25 -22.80
N ASN A 881 9.05 26.55 -24.10
CA ASN A 881 8.46 27.78 -24.59
C ASN A 881 7.14 27.43 -25.30
N GLY A 882 6.04 28.04 -24.93
CA GLY A 882 4.75 27.83 -25.57
C GLY A 882 3.62 28.61 -24.95
N LEU A 883 2.55 28.83 -25.69
CA LEU A 883 1.38 29.61 -25.28
C LEU A 883 1.73 30.98 -24.66
N GLY A 884 2.82 31.61 -25.14
CA GLY A 884 3.31 32.90 -24.63
C GLY A 884 3.98 32.85 -23.28
N LYS A 885 4.38 31.69 -22.82
CA LYS A 885 5.05 31.43 -21.55
C LYS A 885 6.35 30.67 -21.73
N GLN A 886 7.22 30.79 -20.74
CA GLN A 886 8.42 30.02 -20.54
C GLN A 886 8.34 29.38 -19.16
N PHE A 887 8.60 28.09 -19.07
CA PHE A 887 8.48 27.35 -17.83
C PHE A 887 9.41 26.11 -17.78
N TYR A 888 9.54 25.51 -16.59
CA TYR A 888 10.43 24.39 -16.33
C TYR A 888 9.65 23.19 -15.77
N LEU A 889 10.19 21.99 -16.03
CA LEU A 889 9.68 20.75 -15.45
C LEU A 889 10.52 20.27 -14.27
N PHE A 890 9.92 19.50 -13.36
CA PHE A 890 10.67 18.60 -12.49
C PHE A 890 11.40 17.57 -13.35
N ARG A 891 12.71 17.68 -13.40
CA ARG A 891 13.56 16.94 -14.32
C ARG A 891 14.51 16.00 -13.61
N ALA A 892 15.09 16.44 -12.49
CA ALA A 892 15.95 15.63 -11.65
C ALA A 892 15.13 14.90 -10.59
N LEU A 893 15.53 13.68 -10.26
CA LEU A 893 14.95 12.91 -9.15
C LEU A 893 14.95 13.75 -7.87
N ASN A 894 13.82 13.85 -7.19
CA ASN A 894 13.61 14.69 -6.02
C ASN A 894 12.53 14.10 -5.10
N ASP A 895 12.30 14.71 -3.95
CA ASP A 895 11.35 14.26 -2.93
C ASP A 895 10.02 15.05 -2.92
N ALA A 896 9.78 15.88 -3.92
CA ALA A 896 8.58 16.73 -3.98
C ALA A 896 7.56 16.29 -5.04
N HIS A 897 8.03 15.68 -6.11
CA HIS A 897 7.22 15.23 -7.24
C HIS A 897 8.04 14.27 -8.10
N TYR A 898 7.42 13.32 -8.77
CA TYR A 898 8.14 12.50 -9.74
C TYR A 898 8.75 13.35 -10.85
N ALA A 899 9.82 12.87 -11.45
CA ALA A 899 10.60 13.62 -12.40
C ALA A 899 10.40 13.12 -13.83
N ALA A 900 10.09 14.02 -14.77
CA ALA A 900 10.14 13.76 -16.20
C ALA A 900 11.60 13.80 -16.68
N THR A 901 12.38 12.75 -16.35
CA THR A 901 13.81 12.70 -16.69
C THR A 901 14.09 12.61 -18.18
N SER A 902 13.12 12.12 -18.94
CA SER A 902 13.10 12.07 -20.40
C SER A 902 11.69 12.37 -20.90
N SER A 903 11.58 12.96 -22.09
CA SER A 903 10.31 13.25 -22.74
C SER A 903 10.47 13.19 -24.25
N ASP A 904 9.41 12.78 -24.94
CA ASP A 904 9.42 12.67 -26.39
C ASP A 904 9.53 14.02 -27.08
N GLU A 905 10.12 14.04 -28.27
CA GLU A 905 10.04 15.10 -29.24
C GLU A 905 8.97 14.73 -30.27
N ILE A 906 8.01 15.61 -30.52
CA ILE A 906 6.91 15.36 -31.45
C ILE A 906 6.82 16.40 -32.53
N THR A 907 6.39 15.98 -33.71
CA THR A 907 6.17 16.89 -34.86
C THR A 907 4.71 16.90 -35.28
N PRO A 908 4.17 18.05 -35.72
CA PRO A 908 2.80 18.13 -36.15
C PRO A 908 2.53 17.34 -37.43
N ALA A 909 1.45 16.57 -37.49
CA ALA A 909 0.93 16.01 -38.72
C ALA A 909 0.28 17.13 -39.60
N PRO A 910 0.00 16.88 -40.89
CA PRO A 910 -0.63 17.87 -41.75
C PRO A 910 -1.90 18.49 -41.18
N GLY A 911 -1.98 19.81 -41.15
CA GLY A 911 -3.08 20.59 -40.59
C GLY A 911 -2.96 20.91 -39.10
N ALA A 912 -1.96 20.41 -38.41
CA ALA A 912 -1.63 20.73 -36.99
C ALA A 912 -0.43 21.70 -36.92
N ILE A 913 -0.22 22.31 -35.75
CA ILE A 913 0.86 23.25 -35.48
C ILE A 913 1.71 22.77 -34.30
N CYS A 914 3.00 23.13 -34.32
CA CYS A 914 3.84 23.02 -33.14
C CYS A 914 3.45 24.15 -32.17
N ALA A 915 2.82 23.78 -31.05
CA ALA A 915 2.26 24.71 -30.08
C ALA A 915 3.21 25.06 -28.93
N MET A 916 4.15 24.17 -28.63
CA MET A 916 5.23 24.39 -27.64
C MET A 916 6.51 23.74 -28.14
N GLN A 917 7.65 24.29 -27.71
CA GLN A 917 8.99 23.81 -28.10
C GLN A 917 9.87 23.70 -26.86
N TYR A 918 10.72 22.69 -26.86
CA TYR A 918 11.85 22.59 -25.94
C TYR A 918 12.91 23.67 -26.32
N ASN A 919 13.83 23.90 -25.41
CA ASN A 919 14.85 24.94 -25.59
C ASN A 919 15.75 24.69 -26.82
N ASN A 920 15.92 23.43 -27.23
CA ASN A 920 16.65 23.04 -28.45
C ASN A 920 15.85 23.28 -29.76
N GLY A 921 14.62 23.79 -29.67
CA GLY A 921 13.74 24.05 -30.80
C GLY A 921 12.90 22.86 -31.26
N SER A 922 13.08 21.67 -30.68
CA SER A 922 12.25 20.50 -31.01
C SER A 922 10.82 20.63 -30.40
N GLY A 923 9.85 19.93 -31.00
CA GLY A 923 8.45 20.07 -30.61
C GLY A 923 8.14 19.37 -29.29
N ALA A 924 7.58 20.13 -28.35
CA ALA A 924 7.14 19.68 -27.04
C ALA A 924 5.61 19.53 -26.98
N ALA A 925 4.85 20.20 -27.81
CA ALA A 925 3.41 20.01 -27.93
C ALA A 925 2.90 20.33 -29.34
N VAL A 926 1.84 19.65 -29.73
CA VAL A 926 1.15 19.81 -31.02
C VAL A 926 -0.31 20.16 -30.78
N GLY A 927 -0.76 21.25 -31.39
CA GLY A 927 -2.16 21.70 -31.40
C GLY A 927 -2.83 21.45 -32.76
N TYR A 928 -4.07 21.02 -32.75
CA TYR A 928 -4.91 20.86 -33.91
C TYR A 928 -6.28 21.47 -33.69
N GLN A 929 -6.75 22.30 -34.63
CA GLN A 929 -8.11 22.81 -34.66
C GLN A 929 -8.74 22.42 -36.00
N GLY A 930 -9.69 21.49 -35.96
CA GLY A 930 -10.39 20.93 -37.10
C GLY A 930 -11.87 21.30 -37.14
N LYS A 931 -12.56 20.83 -38.17
CA LYS A 931 -14.00 21.01 -38.29
C LYS A 931 -14.77 20.11 -37.29
N ASP A 932 -14.24 18.91 -37.03
CA ASP A 932 -14.93 17.88 -36.27
C ASP A 932 -14.50 17.89 -34.81
N TYR A 933 -13.23 18.11 -34.52
CA TYR A 933 -12.69 18.16 -33.17
C TYR A 933 -11.41 18.99 -33.10
N ASN A 934 -11.01 19.34 -31.86
CA ASN A 934 -9.73 19.93 -31.57
C ASN A 934 -8.92 18.98 -30.68
N SER A 935 -7.59 18.99 -30.84
CA SER A 935 -6.70 18.25 -29.96
C SER A 935 -5.48 19.07 -29.55
N PHE A 936 -4.98 18.77 -28.35
CA PHE A 936 -3.74 19.32 -27.83
C PHE A 936 -2.93 18.19 -27.18
N THR A 937 -1.83 17.81 -27.84
CA THR A 937 -1.00 16.70 -27.43
C THR A 937 0.32 17.25 -26.89
N VAL A 938 0.61 16.95 -25.62
CA VAL A 938 1.79 17.43 -24.89
C VAL A 938 2.73 16.26 -24.64
N ALA A 939 3.96 16.37 -25.13
CA ALA A 939 4.95 15.29 -25.03
C ALA A 939 5.74 15.31 -23.70
N PHE A 940 5.16 15.89 -22.67
CA PHE A 940 5.64 15.85 -21.29
C PHE A 940 4.45 15.85 -20.33
N PRO A 941 4.60 15.37 -19.07
CA PRO A 941 3.54 15.44 -18.08
C PRO A 941 3.27 16.89 -17.65
N LEU A 942 2.03 17.36 -17.77
CA LEU A 942 1.63 18.72 -17.37
C LEU A 942 1.79 18.94 -15.87
N GLU A 943 1.54 17.91 -15.07
CA GLU A 943 1.70 17.90 -13.62
C GLU A 943 3.16 18.10 -13.19
N CYS A 944 4.14 17.72 -14.04
CA CYS A 944 5.56 17.97 -13.80
C CYS A 944 5.99 19.43 -14.02
N ILE A 945 5.10 20.34 -14.45
CA ILE A 945 5.44 21.77 -14.48
C ILE A 945 5.70 22.25 -13.05
N ALA A 946 6.93 22.66 -12.76
CA ALA A 946 7.40 22.91 -11.40
C ALA A 946 6.66 24.04 -10.67
N SER A 947 6.19 25.04 -11.42
CA SER A 947 5.42 26.15 -10.85
C SER A 947 3.91 25.90 -11.01
N LYS A 948 3.20 25.79 -9.88
CA LYS A 948 1.74 25.70 -9.86
C LYS A 948 1.05 26.83 -10.66
N LYS A 949 1.59 28.05 -10.58
CA LYS A 949 1.04 29.19 -11.33
C LYS A 949 1.20 28.96 -12.84
N GLU A 950 2.37 28.54 -13.28
CA GLU A 950 2.64 28.27 -14.70
C GLU A 950 1.79 27.10 -15.21
N ARG A 951 1.69 26.02 -14.44
CA ARG A 951 0.80 24.89 -14.75
C ARG A 951 -0.65 25.35 -14.97
N ASN A 952 -1.17 26.20 -14.07
CA ASN A 952 -2.53 26.74 -14.19
C ASN A 952 -2.68 27.64 -15.45
N ASP A 953 -1.68 28.48 -15.76
CA ASP A 953 -1.71 29.36 -16.93
C ASP A 953 -1.64 28.55 -18.24
N ILE A 954 -0.80 27.52 -18.29
CA ILE A 954 -0.66 26.61 -19.43
C ILE A 954 -1.97 25.83 -19.65
N MET A 955 -2.54 25.22 -18.61
CA MET A 955 -3.80 24.52 -18.70
C MET A 955 -4.92 25.43 -19.24
N ARG A 956 -5.01 26.67 -18.76
CA ARG A 956 -5.97 27.66 -19.26
C ARG A 956 -5.74 27.95 -20.75
N GLY A 957 -4.48 28.06 -21.19
CA GLY A 957 -4.13 28.24 -22.60
C GLY A 957 -4.58 27.06 -23.46
N ILE A 958 -4.33 25.85 -23.01
CA ILE A 958 -4.74 24.59 -23.66
C ILE A 958 -6.27 24.51 -23.77
N LEU A 959 -7.00 24.77 -22.68
CA LEU A 959 -8.47 24.76 -22.68
C LEU A 959 -9.06 25.79 -23.65
N ASN A 960 -8.50 27.01 -23.70
CA ASN A 960 -8.93 28.03 -24.66
C ASN A 960 -8.61 27.62 -26.09
N TYR A 961 -7.54 26.86 -26.35
CA TYR A 961 -7.18 26.35 -27.66
C TYR A 961 -8.17 25.28 -28.14
N VAL A 962 -8.45 24.25 -27.27
CA VAL A 962 -9.33 23.13 -27.66
C VAL A 962 -10.81 23.48 -27.57
N MET A 963 -11.19 24.45 -26.77
CA MET A 963 -12.57 24.90 -26.55
C MET A 963 -12.68 26.43 -26.67
N PRO A 964 -12.33 27.03 -27.83
CA PRO A 964 -12.39 28.46 -27.99
C PRO A 964 -13.79 29.01 -27.70
N ASP A 965 -13.87 30.19 -27.08
CA ASP A 965 -15.14 30.90 -26.94
C ASP A 965 -15.66 31.22 -28.36
N THR A 966 -16.86 30.78 -28.67
CA THR A 966 -17.51 31.13 -29.93
C THR A 966 -17.65 32.67 -29.98
N VAL A 967 -16.86 33.30 -30.83
CA VAL A 967 -17.03 34.72 -31.12
C VAL A 967 -18.48 34.83 -31.67
N LYS A 968 -19.38 35.39 -30.90
CA LYS A 968 -20.66 35.82 -31.45
C LYS A 968 -20.34 36.84 -32.52
N SER A 969 -20.35 36.40 -33.77
CA SER A 969 -20.36 37.36 -34.90
C SER A 969 -21.52 38.31 -34.65
N LYS A 970 -21.21 39.59 -34.38
CA LYS A 970 -22.15 40.66 -34.30
C LYS A 970 -22.73 40.91 -35.70
#